data_3aca4677b69abe14bd660c2fba17c4f7
#
_entry.id   3aca4677b69abe14bd660c2fba17c4f7
#
_cell.length_a   1.000
_cell.length_b   1.000
_cell.length_c   1.000
_cell.angle_alpha   90.00
_cell.angle_beta   90.00
_cell.angle_gamma   90.00
#
_symmetry.space_group_name_H-M   'P 1'
#
loop_
_entity.id
_entity.type
_entity.pdbx_description
1 polymer ?
#
loop_
_entity_poly.entity_id
_entity_poly.type
_entity_poly.pdbx_seq_one_letter_code
_entity_poly.pdbx_strand_id
1 'polypeptide(L)'
;MSKKLIIAEKPSVAADIAKALGGFTKHDDYFESETHLISSAVGHLLELRCPEEFEVKRGKWSFAHLPVIPPNFALAPIEKTESRLKVLAKLIKRKDVDGLINACDAGREGELIFNYIAQYTKSGKPVQRLWLQSMTQGAIREGFSRLRNGQEMQGLGDAAVCRSESDWLVGINGTRAMTAFNSKTGGFHLTTVGRVQTPTLAIVVEREKKIREFKARPYWEVEGEFEAKAGSYTGKWFDEAFKGKENDEHARADRLWEQAKADAIRAATLGKPGIVTEEAKPETRLSPLLFDLTSLQREANARFGFSAKTTLSLAQALYEKHKVLTYPRTDSRCLPEDYIPTVKTTLAILTGEGAGKGHDEVLLARYSPFAHQILARNWVMPNKRIFNNAKISDHFAIIPTPQAPKNLNELEQKLYDFVVKRFLSVFFPAAEYLVTTRITRVEGHPFKTEGKVLVNPGWLAVHGKEGQEGTEGNLVAVDAGEKVKTEDITVKANETRPPPRHSEATLLSAMEGAGKMVDDEELKAAMAGRGLGTPATRAQIIENLIGEQYMLREGRELVPTAKAFSLMTLLNGLGITELTQPELTGDWEWKLGRIEKGEFTRGEFMREIAEMTRHIVERAKTFDSDTIPGDFGVLTAACPRCGGVIRETYKKFQCGSCDYSLWKIVASRQFEPAEIDTLINEKQIGPLTGFRSKMGRTFSAAIKLNDNFEPEFDFGQDKTAERESAEPVDFTGQPILGNCPKCAANVYEHGASYVCEKSVGPEKTCDFRSGKIILQQPIDSTQMKKLLTEGKTDLLKEFVSNRTRRKFSAYLVAKEGKVSFEFEKKVAKPKAAAKKKAEAEA
;
A
#
# COMPACT_ATOMS: atom_id res chain seq x y z
N MET A 1 36.42 32.33 15.34
CA MET A 1 36.42 31.02 16.00
C MET A 1 35.92 29.97 15.00
N SER A 2 36.44 28.79 15.06
CA SER A 2 36.07 27.67 14.18
C SER A 2 34.76 27.09 14.69
N LYS A 3 33.87 26.70 13.77
CA LYS A 3 32.52 26.20 14.04
C LYS A 3 32.33 24.82 13.43
N LYS A 4 31.46 24.01 14.02
CA LYS A 4 31.01 22.75 13.42
C LYS A 4 29.61 22.90 12.84
N LEU A 5 29.36 22.33 11.66
CA LEU A 5 28.04 22.33 11.05
C LEU A 5 27.31 21.02 11.36
N ILE A 6 26.21 21.12 12.06
CA ILE A 6 25.29 20.03 12.35
C ILE A 6 24.26 19.97 11.23
N ILE A 7 24.14 18.80 10.60
CA ILE A 7 23.19 18.54 9.51
C ILE A 7 22.19 17.51 10.00
N ALA A 8 20.97 17.97 10.27
CA ALA A 8 19.84 17.12 10.61
C ALA A 8 19.09 16.66 9.33
N GLU A 9 18.30 15.60 9.42
CA GLU A 9 17.50 15.14 8.30
C GLU A 9 16.30 16.05 8.02
N LYS A 10 15.69 16.61 9.09
CA LYS A 10 14.45 17.39 9.02
C LYS A 10 14.58 18.74 9.74
N PRO A 11 13.89 19.79 9.28
CA PRO A 11 13.94 21.11 9.96
C PRO A 11 13.45 21.08 11.40
N SER A 12 12.49 20.21 11.74
CA SER A 12 12.01 20.04 13.12
C SER A 12 13.11 19.50 14.04
N VAL A 13 13.88 18.52 13.58
CA VAL A 13 15.00 17.94 14.34
C VAL A 13 16.10 18.99 14.55
N ALA A 14 16.41 19.80 13.52
CA ALA A 14 17.35 20.92 13.67
C ALA A 14 16.89 21.92 14.75
N ALA A 15 15.60 22.24 14.79
CA ALA A 15 15.03 23.13 15.81
C ALA A 15 15.07 22.53 17.22
N ASP A 16 14.80 21.23 17.35
CA ASP A 16 14.85 20.51 18.63
C ASP A 16 16.28 20.45 19.18
N ILE A 17 17.27 20.21 18.28
CA ILE A 17 18.70 20.27 18.65
C ILE A 17 19.08 21.67 19.10
N ALA A 18 18.70 22.72 18.36
CA ALA A 18 18.99 24.10 18.74
C ALA A 18 18.39 24.48 20.10
N LYS A 19 17.15 24.04 20.36
CA LYS A 19 16.48 24.21 21.63
C LYS A 19 17.15 23.47 22.80
N ALA A 20 17.58 22.23 22.55
CA ALA A 20 18.21 21.39 23.55
C ALA A 20 19.57 21.91 23.96
N LEU A 21 20.39 22.38 23.02
CA LEU A 21 21.73 22.93 23.29
C LEU A 21 21.70 24.36 23.78
N GLY A 22 20.72 25.18 23.36
CA GLY A 22 20.61 26.59 23.72
C GLY A 22 21.68 27.51 23.08
N GLY A 23 21.53 28.84 23.21
CA GLY A 23 22.51 29.81 22.77
C GLY A 23 22.59 30.02 21.22
N PHE A 24 21.53 29.65 20.48
CA PHE A 24 21.48 29.83 19.04
C PHE A 24 20.63 31.03 18.62
N THR A 25 21.13 31.77 17.64
CA THR A 25 20.35 32.74 16.87
C THR A 25 19.75 32.04 15.65
N LYS A 26 18.46 32.22 15.42
CA LYS A 26 17.73 31.68 14.30
C LYS A 26 17.87 32.57 13.06
N HIS A 27 18.30 32.01 11.95
CA HIS A 27 18.25 32.58 10.59
C HIS A 27 17.18 31.88 9.76
N ASP A 28 16.95 32.32 8.53
CA ASP A 28 15.93 31.74 7.66
C ASP A 28 16.12 30.23 7.43
N ASP A 29 17.36 29.80 7.17
CA ASP A 29 17.68 28.45 6.76
C ASP A 29 18.54 27.65 7.77
N TYR A 30 18.98 28.29 8.84
CA TYR A 30 19.89 27.66 9.84
C TYR A 30 19.85 28.39 11.19
N PHE A 31 20.42 27.76 12.19
CA PHE A 31 20.68 28.33 13.51
C PHE A 31 22.18 28.51 13.67
N GLU A 32 22.60 29.55 14.35
CA GLU A 32 24.03 29.86 14.57
C GLU A 32 24.32 30.21 16.00
N SER A 33 25.39 29.63 16.56
CA SER A 33 25.99 29.97 17.83
C SER A 33 27.46 30.35 17.63
N GLU A 34 28.18 30.61 18.73
CA GLU A 34 29.62 30.86 18.66
C GLU A 34 30.41 29.65 18.15
N THR A 35 29.97 28.43 18.45
CA THR A 35 30.70 27.19 18.19
C THR A 35 30.05 26.30 17.13
N HIS A 36 28.77 26.46 16.84
CA HIS A 36 28.02 25.57 15.96
C HIS A 36 27.10 26.31 15.01
N LEU A 37 26.88 25.70 13.84
CA LEU A 37 25.80 25.97 12.93
C LEU A 37 24.88 24.75 12.91
N ILE A 38 23.57 24.93 12.84
CA ILE A 38 22.62 23.83 12.71
C ILE A 38 21.75 24.11 11.50
N SER A 39 21.70 23.16 10.58
CA SER A 39 20.79 23.19 9.42
C SER A 39 20.25 21.80 9.16
N SER A 40 19.38 21.65 8.18
CA SER A 40 18.79 20.34 7.88
C SER A 40 18.68 20.09 6.40
N ALA A 41 18.62 18.83 6.01
CA ALA A 41 17.98 18.39 4.78
C ALA A 41 16.44 18.51 4.90
N VAL A 42 15.73 17.96 3.94
CA VAL A 42 14.27 17.75 3.96
C VAL A 42 13.97 16.34 3.44
N GLY A 43 14.73 15.36 3.94
CA GLY A 43 14.86 14.04 3.37
C GLY A 43 15.94 14.02 2.27
N HIS A 44 15.77 13.15 1.26
CA HIS A 44 16.73 13.07 0.15
C HIS A 44 16.80 14.37 -0.67
N LEU A 45 17.99 14.85 -0.91
CA LEU A 45 18.29 16.02 -1.73
C LEU A 45 18.96 15.62 -3.06
N LEU A 46 19.46 14.39 -3.13
CA LEU A 46 20.24 13.85 -4.24
C LEU A 46 19.68 12.47 -4.61
N GLU A 47 19.77 12.15 -5.88
CA GLU A 47 19.41 10.86 -6.46
C GLU A 47 20.51 10.36 -7.40
N LEU A 48 20.56 9.04 -7.64
CA LEU A 48 21.45 8.45 -8.61
C LEU A 48 20.97 8.77 -10.02
N ARG A 49 21.87 9.27 -10.86
CA ARG A 49 21.62 9.62 -12.24
C ARG A 49 22.20 8.57 -13.19
N CYS A 50 21.46 8.28 -14.25
CA CYS A 50 22.00 7.53 -15.36
C CYS A 50 23.08 8.39 -16.05
N PRO A 51 24.30 7.91 -16.21
CA PRO A 51 25.35 8.64 -16.94
C PRO A 51 24.92 8.94 -18.37
N GLU A 52 25.36 10.08 -18.91
CA GLU A 52 24.93 10.55 -20.24
C GLU A 52 25.23 9.54 -21.36
N GLU A 53 26.35 8.81 -21.26
CA GLU A 53 26.74 7.74 -22.19
C GLU A 53 25.74 6.57 -22.25
N PHE A 54 24.98 6.34 -21.16
CA PHE A 54 23.94 5.31 -21.07
C PHE A 54 22.52 5.88 -21.19
N GLU A 55 22.39 7.18 -21.36
CA GLU A 55 21.07 7.82 -21.38
C GLU A 55 20.39 7.66 -22.74
N VAL A 56 19.33 6.86 -22.75
CA VAL A 56 18.51 6.60 -23.94
C VAL A 56 17.11 7.11 -23.68
N LYS A 57 16.59 7.88 -24.63
CA LYS A 57 15.22 8.41 -24.54
C LYS A 57 14.20 7.28 -24.32
N ARG A 58 13.33 7.44 -23.34
CA ARG A 58 12.21 6.52 -23.10
C ARG A 58 11.43 6.29 -24.40
N GLY A 59 11.18 5.03 -24.71
CA GLY A 59 10.56 4.60 -25.99
C GLY A 59 11.57 4.11 -27.05
N LYS A 60 12.86 4.28 -26.84
CA LYS A 60 13.96 3.80 -27.70
C LYS A 60 14.89 2.81 -27.01
N TRP A 61 14.47 2.22 -25.89
CA TRP A 61 15.28 1.25 -25.16
C TRP A 61 15.46 -0.03 -25.97
N SER A 62 16.71 -0.44 -26.14
CA SER A 62 17.12 -1.66 -26.84
C SER A 62 18.29 -2.30 -26.15
N PHE A 63 18.61 -3.53 -26.49
CA PHE A 63 19.76 -4.26 -25.93
C PHE A 63 21.13 -3.67 -26.32
N ALA A 64 21.18 -2.78 -27.31
CA ALA A 64 22.43 -2.15 -27.75
C ALA A 64 23.08 -1.28 -26.67
N HIS A 65 22.28 -0.79 -25.70
CA HIS A 65 22.73 0.09 -24.61
C HIS A 65 22.66 -0.60 -23.24
N LEU A 66 22.69 -1.92 -23.20
CA LEU A 66 22.63 -2.70 -21.97
C LEU A 66 23.79 -3.70 -21.89
N PRO A 67 24.31 -3.99 -20.70
CA PRO A 67 23.88 -3.46 -19.40
C PRO A 67 24.43 -2.05 -19.10
N VAL A 68 23.67 -1.26 -18.31
CA VAL A 68 24.12 0.01 -17.72
C VAL A 68 24.82 -0.29 -16.41
N ILE A 69 26.14 -0.34 -16.42
CA ILE A 69 26.97 -0.57 -15.22
C ILE A 69 28.07 0.50 -15.22
N PRO A 70 27.81 1.67 -14.62
CA PRO A 70 28.76 2.74 -14.59
C PRO A 70 29.95 2.41 -13.65
N PRO A 71 31.17 2.80 -14.00
CA PRO A 71 32.36 2.62 -13.13
C PRO A 71 32.24 3.45 -11.84
N ASN A 72 31.53 4.57 -11.91
CA ASN A 72 31.21 5.45 -10.78
C ASN A 72 29.78 5.95 -10.89
N PHE A 73 29.06 5.94 -9.77
CA PHE A 73 27.70 6.44 -9.71
C PHE A 73 27.68 7.95 -9.58
N ALA A 74 26.98 8.62 -10.49
CA ALA A 74 26.80 10.06 -10.48
C ALA A 74 25.55 10.45 -9.66
N LEU A 75 25.68 11.53 -8.89
CA LEU A 75 24.59 12.12 -8.11
C LEU A 75 24.03 13.35 -8.80
N ALA A 76 22.74 13.49 -8.84
CA ALA A 76 22.02 14.65 -9.33
C ALA A 76 21.13 15.25 -8.24
N PRO A 77 21.00 16.59 -8.20
CA PRO A 77 20.03 17.24 -7.32
C PRO A 77 18.60 16.86 -7.68
N ILE A 78 17.78 16.59 -6.68
CA ILE A 78 16.32 16.42 -6.84
C ILE A 78 15.73 17.82 -7.03
N GLU A 79 15.09 18.07 -8.17
CA GLU A 79 14.57 19.39 -8.60
C GLU A 79 13.78 20.12 -7.49
N LYS A 80 12.91 19.39 -6.78
CA LYS A 80 12.05 19.97 -5.73
C LYS A 80 12.83 20.45 -4.49
N THR A 81 13.99 19.89 -4.23
CA THR A 81 14.78 20.14 -3.02
C THR A 81 16.15 20.80 -3.32
N GLU A 82 16.39 21.16 -4.57
CA GLU A 82 17.67 21.74 -5.02
C GLU A 82 18.02 23.03 -4.26
N SER A 83 17.03 23.88 -3.97
CA SER A 83 17.24 25.11 -3.19
C SER A 83 17.84 24.79 -1.81
N ARG A 84 17.35 23.73 -1.17
CA ARG A 84 17.84 23.31 0.14
C ARG A 84 19.28 22.75 0.08
N LEU A 85 19.58 21.99 -0.97
CA LEU A 85 20.93 21.51 -1.23
C LEU A 85 21.91 22.67 -1.41
N LYS A 86 21.53 23.72 -2.15
CA LYS A 86 22.36 24.92 -2.34
C LYS A 86 22.67 25.62 -1.01
N VAL A 87 21.71 25.71 -0.09
CA VAL A 87 21.93 26.26 1.26
C VAL A 87 22.97 25.43 2.01
N LEU A 88 22.79 24.11 2.10
CA LEU A 88 23.75 23.23 2.79
C LEU A 88 25.13 23.30 2.16
N ALA A 89 25.24 23.28 0.83
CA ALA A 89 26.51 23.41 0.13
C ALA A 89 27.22 24.74 0.46
N LYS A 90 26.48 25.86 0.57
CA LYS A 90 27.00 27.14 1.00
C LYS A 90 27.51 27.12 2.44
N LEU A 91 26.76 26.51 3.35
CA LEU A 91 27.15 26.39 4.76
C LEU A 91 28.39 25.48 4.94
N ILE A 92 28.44 24.34 4.24
CA ILE A 92 29.60 23.42 4.24
C ILE A 92 30.88 24.12 3.78
N LYS A 93 30.78 25.01 2.78
CA LYS A 93 31.92 25.73 2.18
C LYS A 93 32.36 26.97 2.99
N ARG A 94 31.69 27.34 4.07
CA ARG A 94 32.10 28.46 4.92
C ARG A 94 33.53 28.21 5.47
N LYS A 95 34.36 29.26 5.47
CA LYS A 95 35.74 29.20 5.95
C LYS A 95 35.88 28.95 7.44
N ASP A 96 34.88 29.42 8.22
CA ASP A 96 34.79 29.24 9.65
C ASP A 96 34.20 27.89 10.06
N VAL A 97 33.76 27.03 9.13
CA VAL A 97 33.34 25.66 9.40
C VAL A 97 34.52 24.71 9.18
N ASP A 98 34.96 24.03 10.22
CA ASP A 98 36.10 23.11 10.19
C ASP A 98 35.69 21.63 10.30
N GLY A 99 34.45 21.33 10.70
CA GLY A 99 33.96 19.97 10.84
C GLY A 99 32.45 19.86 10.61
N LEU A 100 31.98 18.63 10.32
CA LEU A 100 30.58 18.32 10.14
C LEU A 100 30.13 17.37 11.24
N ILE A 101 28.87 17.54 11.67
CA ILE A 101 28.20 16.57 12.56
C ILE A 101 26.97 16.05 11.81
N ASN A 102 27.00 14.74 11.50
CA ASN A 102 25.83 14.05 10.95
C ASN A 102 24.82 13.81 12.07
N ALA A 103 23.73 14.54 12.04
CA ALA A 103 22.59 14.43 12.93
C ALA A 103 21.30 13.98 12.19
N CYS A 104 21.46 13.30 11.04
CA CYS A 104 20.37 12.62 10.38
C CYS A 104 19.91 11.40 11.19
N ASP A 105 18.78 10.83 10.83
CA ASP A 105 18.16 9.72 11.57
C ASP A 105 19.16 8.55 11.78
N ALA A 106 19.00 7.82 12.88
CA ALA A 106 19.96 6.82 13.36
C ALA A 106 19.83 5.49 12.60
N GLY A 107 20.15 5.47 11.32
CA GLY A 107 20.03 4.30 10.47
C GLY A 107 20.70 4.47 9.10
N ARG A 108 20.61 3.44 8.25
CA ARG A 108 21.15 3.44 6.88
C ARG A 108 20.66 4.63 6.06
N GLU A 109 19.38 5.00 6.21
CA GLU A 109 18.78 6.10 5.45
C GLU A 109 19.43 7.45 5.79
N GLY A 110 19.59 7.73 7.08
CA GLY A 110 20.26 8.95 7.54
C GLY A 110 21.74 9.01 7.11
N GLU A 111 22.44 7.87 7.12
CA GLU A 111 23.81 7.78 6.58
C GLU A 111 23.83 8.06 5.08
N LEU A 112 22.90 7.50 4.30
CA LEU A 112 22.82 7.71 2.86
C LEU A 112 22.60 9.18 2.51
N ILE A 113 21.63 9.84 3.18
CA ILE A 113 21.34 11.26 2.96
C ILE A 113 22.58 12.12 3.23
N PHE A 114 23.23 11.91 4.36
CA PHE A 114 24.43 12.68 4.73
C PHE A 114 25.60 12.40 3.79
N ASN A 115 25.90 11.13 3.50
CA ASN A 115 27.03 10.73 2.66
C ASN A 115 26.87 11.28 1.23
N TYR A 116 25.68 11.27 0.67
CA TYR A 116 25.42 11.87 -0.65
C TYR A 116 25.64 13.38 -0.64
N ILE A 117 25.24 14.09 0.42
CA ILE A 117 25.51 15.54 0.56
C ILE A 117 27.02 15.80 0.66
N ALA A 118 27.74 15.04 1.49
CA ALA A 118 29.18 15.15 1.66
C ALA A 118 29.94 14.87 0.35
N GLN A 119 29.56 13.80 -0.36
CA GLN A 119 30.13 13.42 -1.66
C GLN A 119 29.88 14.50 -2.74
N TYR A 120 28.63 14.96 -2.87
CA TYR A 120 28.25 15.97 -3.87
C TYR A 120 28.96 17.31 -3.64
N THR A 121 29.10 17.70 -2.38
CA THR A 121 29.78 18.95 -2.01
C THR A 121 31.30 18.82 -2.01
N LYS A 122 31.82 17.58 -2.20
CA LYS A 122 33.26 17.24 -2.12
C LYS A 122 33.90 17.72 -0.82
N SER A 123 33.20 17.53 0.29
CA SER A 123 33.65 17.98 1.61
C SER A 123 34.73 17.03 2.12
N GLY A 124 35.98 17.55 2.35
CA GLY A 124 37.06 16.83 3.04
C GLY A 124 37.14 17.11 4.54
N LYS A 125 36.09 17.71 5.12
CA LYS A 125 36.08 18.06 6.54
C LYS A 125 35.82 16.84 7.43
N PRO A 126 36.42 16.78 8.63
CA PRO A 126 36.20 15.67 9.56
C PRO A 126 34.72 15.59 9.95
N VAL A 127 34.21 14.36 10.07
CA VAL A 127 32.83 14.06 10.36
C VAL A 127 32.70 13.40 11.73
N GLN A 128 31.76 13.86 12.52
CA GLN A 128 31.28 13.21 13.76
C GLN A 128 29.82 12.80 13.59
N ARG A 129 29.35 11.81 14.32
CA ARG A 129 28.01 11.27 14.27
C ARG A 129 27.27 11.49 15.58
N LEU A 130 26.14 12.18 15.54
CA LEU A 130 25.17 12.24 16.60
C LEU A 130 24.13 11.12 16.41
N TRP A 131 24.13 10.16 17.35
CA TRP A 131 23.23 8.99 17.26
C TRP A 131 22.08 9.17 18.27
N LEU A 132 20.87 9.39 17.78
CA LEU A 132 19.69 9.64 18.60
C LEU A 132 18.59 8.63 18.31
N GLN A 133 18.08 7.99 19.37
CA GLN A 133 16.90 7.13 19.36
C GLN A 133 15.74 7.76 20.16
N SER A 134 16.02 8.86 20.84
CA SER A 134 15.06 9.67 21.57
C SER A 134 15.30 11.16 21.28
N MET A 135 14.23 11.94 21.17
CA MET A 135 14.28 13.38 20.88
C MET A 135 14.02 14.24 22.13
N THR A 136 14.11 13.66 23.33
CA THR A 136 14.07 14.44 24.57
C THR A 136 15.31 15.36 24.67
N GLN A 137 15.16 16.53 25.30
CA GLN A 137 16.29 17.44 25.47
C GLN A 137 17.46 16.78 26.21
N GLY A 138 17.14 15.89 27.17
CA GLY A 138 18.15 15.12 27.89
C GLY A 138 18.93 14.19 26.97
N ALA A 139 18.23 13.38 26.15
CA ALA A 139 18.84 12.47 25.19
C ALA A 139 19.70 13.22 24.16
N ILE A 140 19.23 14.37 23.67
CA ILE A 140 20.01 15.20 22.71
C ILE A 140 21.33 15.68 23.38
N ARG A 141 21.28 16.23 24.59
CA ARG A 141 22.48 16.68 25.30
C ARG A 141 23.44 15.53 25.59
N GLU A 142 22.92 14.40 26.03
CA GLU A 142 23.70 13.19 26.26
C GLU A 142 24.36 12.70 24.95
N GLY A 143 23.61 12.65 23.84
CA GLY A 143 24.14 12.28 22.53
C GLY A 143 25.28 13.20 22.09
N PHE A 144 25.19 14.51 22.35
CA PHE A 144 26.26 15.45 22.06
C PHE A 144 27.50 15.26 22.94
N SER A 145 27.35 14.77 24.15
CA SER A 145 28.50 14.42 25.01
C SER A 145 29.20 13.15 24.56
N ARG A 146 28.57 12.35 23.69
CA ARG A 146 29.05 11.03 23.23
C ARG A 146 29.03 10.93 21.68
N LEU A 147 29.47 11.97 21.00
CA LEU A 147 29.60 11.96 19.55
C LEU A 147 30.53 10.82 19.09
N ARG A 148 30.07 10.01 18.15
CA ARG A 148 30.85 8.93 17.55
C ARG A 148 31.79 9.47 16.47
N ASN A 149 32.90 8.80 16.24
CA ASN A 149 33.78 9.13 15.11
C ASN A 149 33.07 8.71 13.80
N GLY A 150 33.17 9.55 12.76
CA GLY A 150 32.62 9.21 11.42
C GLY A 150 33.21 7.92 10.82
N GLN A 151 34.47 7.58 11.17
CA GLN A 151 35.07 6.33 10.73
C GLN A 151 34.38 5.08 11.29
N GLU A 152 33.85 5.13 12.50
CA GLU A 152 33.07 4.04 13.09
C GLU A 152 31.77 3.77 12.33
N MET A 153 31.28 4.74 11.57
CA MET A 153 30.07 4.65 10.77
C MET A 153 30.32 4.24 9.31
N GLN A 154 31.56 3.98 8.92
CA GLN A 154 31.92 3.67 7.54
C GLN A 154 31.17 2.44 7.02
N GLY A 155 31.13 1.35 7.79
CA GLY A 155 30.45 0.13 7.39
C GLY A 155 28.93 0.34 7.19
N LEU A 156 28.30 1.12 8.08
CA LEU A 156 26.88 1.47 7.93
C LEU A 156 26.64 2.35 6.69
N GLY A 157 27.52 3.32 6.45
CA GLY A 157 27.51 4.18 5.27
C GLY A 157 27.68 3.39 3.98
N ASP A 158 28.66 2.49 3.94
CA ASP A 158 28.89 1.61 2.78
C ASP A 158 27.71 0.71 2.50
N ALA A 159 27.09 0.11 3.53
CA ALA A 159 25.88 -0.69 3.37
C ALA A 159 24.71 0.13 2.81
N ALA A 160 24.55 1.37 3.28
CA ALA A 160 23.50 2.26 2.80
C ALA A 160 23.68 2.62 1.30
N VAL A 161 24.90 2.96 0.91
CA VAL A 161 25.26 3.27 -0.49
C VAL A 161 25.12 2.03 -1.36
N CYS A 162 25.63 0.86 -0.93
CA CYS A 162 25.48 -0.41 -1.63
C CYS A 162 24.04 -0.73 -1.94
N ARG A 163 23.15 -0.59 -0.96
CA ARG A 163 21.72 -0.83 -1.14
C ARG A 163 21.11 0.09 -2.20
N SER A 164 21.45 1.39 -2.15
CA SER A 164 20.93 2.37 -3.11
C SER A 164 21.41 2.08 -4.54
N GLU A 165 22.70 1.80 -4.70
CA GLU A 165 23.33 1.52 -6.00
C GLU A 165 22.86 0.19 -6.58
N SER A 166 22.70 -0.85 -5.78
CA SER A 166 22.22 -2.16 -6.22
C SER A 166 20.76 -2.13 -6.65
N ASP A 167 19.89 -1.47 -5.88
CA ASP A 167 18.47 -1.28 -6.24
C ASP A 167 18.36 -0.49 -7.55
N TRP A 168 19.22 0.51 -7.76
CA TRP A 168 19.26 1.28 -9.00
C TRP A 168 19.75 0.43 -10.19
N LEU A 169 20.84 -0.34 -10.04
CA LEU A 169 21.38 -1.20 -11.12
C LEU A 169 20.35 -2.23 -11.57
N VAL A 170 19.76 -2.97 -10.65
CA VAL A 170 18.77 -4.00 -10.97
C VAL A 170 17.51 -3.37 -11.55
N GLY A 171 17.07 -2.26 -10.98
CA GLY A 171 15.87 -1.54 -11.43
C GLY A 171 15.99 -1.02 -12.85
N ILE A 172 17.06 -0.32 -13.19
CA ILE A 172 17.25 0.27 -14.53
C ILE A 172 17.50 -0.81 -15.60
N ASN A 173 18.41 -1.76 -15.32
CA ASN A 173 18.77 -2.80 -16.28
C ASN A 173 17.65 -3.81 -16.49
N GLY A 174 17.06 -4.32 -15.41
CA GLY A 174 15.94 -5.25 -15.48
C GLY A 174 14.74 -4.65 -16.22
N THR A 175 14.35 -3.42 -15.86
CA THR A 175 13.24 -2.73 -16.52
C THR A 175 13.50 -2.47 -18.00
N ARG A 176 14.69 -1.99 -18.36
CA ARG A 176 15.06 -1.74 -19.76
C ARG A 176 15.18 -3.02 -20.57
N ALA A 177 15.77 -4.10 -20.00
CA ALA A 177 15.91 -5.39 -20.67
C ALA A 177 14.53 -6.05 -20.92
N MET A 178 13.67 -6.11 -19.92
CA MET A 178 12.32 -6.67 -20.08
C MET A 178 11.45 -5.83 -21.02
N THR A 179 11.58 -4.52 -20.99
CA THR A 179 10.91 -3.62 -21.93
C THR A 179 11.42 -3.82 -23.36
N ALA A 180 12.75 -3.92 -23.56
CA ALA A 180 13.34 -4.19 -24.87
C ALA A 180 12.90 -5.54 -25.41
N PHE A 181 12.86 -6.58 -24.58
CA PHE A 181 12.36 -7.90 -24.95
C PHE A 181 10.91 -7.84 -25.42
N ASN A 182 10.03 -7.25 -24.64
CA ASN A 182 8.61 -7.15 -24.97
C ASN A 182 8.32 -6.22 -26.15
N SER A 183 9.25 -5.37 -26.52
CA SER A 183 9.13 -4.44 -27.65
C SER A 183 9.83 -4.91 -28.94
N LYS A 184 10.42 -6.12 -28.98
CA LYS A 184 11.10 -6.68 -30.18
C LYS A 184 10.23 -6.68 -31.44
N THR A 185 8.92 -6.94 -31.27
CA THR A 185 7.94 -7.02 -32.37
C THR A 185 7.23 -5.70 -32.69
N GLY A 186 7.70 -4.59 -32.11
CA GLY A 186 7.16 -3.26 -32.29
C GLY A 186 6.41 -2.72 -31.08
N GLY A 187 6.17 -1.42 -31.04
CA GLY A 187 5.57 -0.72 -29.92
C GLY A 187 6.56 -0.46 -28.78
N PHE A 188 6.08 0.15 -27.71
CA PHE A 188 6.81 0.35 -26.46
C PHE A 188 6.00 -0.23 -25.30
N HIS A 189 6.42 -1.40 -24.83
CA HIS A 189 5.75 -2.16 -23.78
C HIS A 189 6.53 -2.09 -22.49
N LEU A 190 6.31 -1.00 -21.71
CA LEU A 190 6.98 -0.81 -20.44
C LEU A 190 6.73 -1.99 -19.50
N THR A 191 7.83 -2.66 -19.13
CA THR A 191 7.83 -3.83 -18.26
C THR A 191 8.76 -3.58 -17.09
N THR A 192 8.21 -3.07 -16.00
CA THR A 192 8.97 -2.70 -14.80
C THR A 192 9.26 -3.92 -13.94
N VAL A 193 10.48 -4.04 -13.47
CA VAL A 193 10.92 -5.04 -12.51
C VAL A 193 11.78 -4.40 -11.43
N GLY A 194 11.86 -5.05 -10.27
CA GLY A 194 12.68 -4.58 -9.16
C GLY A 194 12.68 -5.56 -8.00
N ARG A 195 13.75 -5.56 -7.21
CA ARG A 195 14.00 -6.48 -6.11
C ARG A 195 12.86 -6.62 -5.09
N VAL A 196 12.09 -5.57 -4.86
CA VAL A 196 10.98 -5.58 -3.90
C VAL A 196 9.63 -5.62 -4.61
N GLN A 197 9.49 -4.86 -5.68
CA GLN A 197 8.24 -4.75 -6.43
C GLN A 197 7.81 -6.08 -7.06
N THR A 198 8.76 -6.80 -7.66
CA THR A 198 8.47 -8.04 -8.39
C THR A 198 8.07 -9.20 -7.45
N PRO A 199 8.80 -9.48 -6.34
CA PRO A 199 8.35 -10.52 -5.40
C PRO A 199 7.03 -10.14 -4.70
N THR A 200 6.77 -8.85 -4.46
CA THR A 200 5.47 -8.40 -3.94
C THR A 200 4.34 -8.74 -4.91
N LEU A 201 4.56 -8.55 -6.22
CA LEU A 201 3.60 -8.95 -7.25
C LEU A 201 3.45 -10.46 -7.33
N ALA A 202 4.55 -11.21 -7.19
CA ALA A 202 4.54 -12.67 -7.19
C ALA A 202 3.64 -13.25 -6.09
N ILE A 203 3.66 -12.67 -4.89
CA ILE A 203 2.75 -13.06 -3.78
C ILE A 203 1.28 -12.97 -4.21
N VAL A 204 0.89 -11.89 -4.91
CA VAL A 204 -0.49 -11.69 -5.36
C VAL A 204 -0.85 -12.66 -6.49
N VAL A 205 0.06 -12.88 -7.44
CA VAL A 205 -0.13 -13.82 -8.56
C VAL A 205 -0.24 -15.26 -8.06
N GLU A 206 0.63 -15.70 -7.15
CA GLU A 206 0.58 -17.04 -6.57
C GLU A 206 -0.72 -17.28 -5.78
N ARG A 207 -1.23 -16.27 -5.08
CA ARG A 207 -2.53 -16.34 -4.41
C ARG A 207 -3.66 -16.54 -5.43
N GLU A 208 -3.64 -15.81 -6.52
CA GLU A 208 -4.66 -15.94 -7.57
C GLU A 208 -4.57 -17.29 -8.30
N LYS A 209 -3.36 -17.84 -8.53
CA LYS A 209 -3.18 -19.20 -9.06
C LYS A 209 -3.83 -20.23 -8.15
N LYS A 210 -3.53 -20.18 -6.84
CA LYS A 210 -4.14 -21.06 -5.84
C LYS A 210 -5.68 -20.98 -5.83
N ILE A 211 -6.24 -19.78 -6.07
CA ILE A 211 -7.69 -19.58 -6.16
C ILE A 211 -8.25 -20.25 -7.44
N ARG A 212 -7.59 -20.07 -8.59
CA ARG A 212 -8.02 -20.64 -9.87
C ARG A 212 -7.91 -22.15 -9.94
N GLU A 213 -6.87 -22.71 -9.33
CA GLU A 213 -6.59 -24.15 -9.30
C GLU A 213 -7.38 -24.86 -8.20
N PHE A 214 -8.02 -24.10 -7.31
CA PHE A 214 -8.73 -24.67 -6.17
C PHE A 214 -9.94 -25.48 -6.62
N LYS A 215 -10.03 -26.70 -6.06
CA LYS A 215 -11.19 -27.60 -6.23
C LYS A 215 -11.92 -27.72 -4.89
N ALA A 216 -13.16 -27.28 -4.87
CA ALA A 216 -14.00 -27.42 -3.67
C ALA A 216 -14.19 -28.91 -3.33
N ARG A 217 -14.11 -29.22 -2.04
CA ARG A 217 -14.36 -30.57 -1.50
C ARG A 217 -15.55 -30.48 -0.56
N PRO A 218 -16.56 -31.36 -0.72
CA PRO A 218 -17.66 -31.42 0.24
C PRO A 218 -17.18 -31.95 1.59
N TYR A 219 -17.74 -31.43 2.65
CA TYR A 219 -17.58 -31.91 4.02
C TYR A 219 -18.86 -31.69 4.82
N TRP A 220 -18.98 -32.41 5.91
CA TRP A 220 -20.17 -32.38 6.80
C TRP A 220 -19.74 -32.00 8.19
N GLU A 221 -20.56 -31.21 8.87
CA GLU A 221 -20.49 -30.88 10.28
C GLU A 221 -21.74 -31.42 10.95
N VAL A 222 -21.60 -31.94 12.17
CA VAL A 222 -22.71 -32.45 12.97
C VAL A 222 -22.89 -31.56 14.18
N GLU A 223 -24.07 -30.97 14.31
CA GLU A 223 -24.43 -30.11 15.44
C GLU A 223 -25.59 -30.71 16.20
N GLY A 224 -25.44 -30.83 17.52
CA GLY A 224 -26.46 -31.34 18.43
C GLY A 224 -27.10 -30.23 19.24
N GLU A 225 -28.41 -30.29 19.42
CA GLU A 225 -29.17 -29.48 20.37
C GLU A 225 -29.48 -30.31 21.60
N PHE A 226 -29.12 -29.80 22.78
CA PHE A 226 -29.23 -30.47 24.06
C PHE A 226 -30.08 -29.68 25.03
N GLU A 227 -31.07 -30.33 25.64
CA GLU A 227 -31.91 -29.80 26.68
C GLU A 227 -31.36 -30.17 28.06
N ALA A 228 -30.90 -29.18 28.80
CA ALA A 228 -30.50 -29.24 30.20
C ALA A 228 -31.65 -28.70 31.09
N LYS A 229 -31.55 -28.89 32.41
CA LYS A 229 -32.53 -28.38 33.39
C LYS A 229 -32.75 -26.88 33.29
N ALA A 230 -31.71 -26.12 32.97
CA ALA A 230 -31.74 -24.65 32.92
C ALA A 230 -32.01 -24.08 31.53
N GLY A 231 -32.17 -24.92 30.48
CA GLY A 231 -32.41 -24.52 29.09
C GLY A 231 -31.63 -25.32 28.08
N SER A 232 -31.80 -24.94 26.78
CA SER A 232 -31.15 -25.64 25.67
C SER A 232 -29.85 -24.96 25.28
N TYR A 233 -28.94 -25.73 24.72
CA TYR A 233 -27.68 -25.29 24.15
C TYR A 233 -27.27 -26.17 22.97
N THR A 234 -26.38 -25.63 22.09
CA THR A 234 -25.86 -26.39 20.95
C THR A 234 -24.42 -26.78 21.14
N GLY A 235 -24.00 -27.89 20.53
CA GLY A 235 -22.62 -28.35 20.51
C GLY A 235 -22.25 -28.96 19.18
N LYS A 236 -21.02 -28.73 18.73
CA LYS A 236 -20.51 -29.33 17.50
C LYS A 236 -19.74 -30.62 17.82
N TRP A 237 -20.06 -31.65 17.07
CA TRP A 237 -19.28 -32.89 17.10
C TRP A 237 -17.85 -32.63 16.65
N PHE A 238 -16.91 -33.34 17.27
CA PHE A 238 -15.51 -33.32 16.87
C PHE A 238 -14.82 -34.68 17.12
N ASP A 239 -13.80 -34.94 16.34
CA ASP A 239 -12.96 -36.11 16.48
C ASP A 239 -11.85 -35.82 17.49
N GLU A 240 -11.91 -36.46 18.69
CA GLU A 240 -10.91 -36.32 19.74
C GLU A 240 -9.55 -36.93 19.37
N ALA A 241 -9.53 -37.89 18.44
CA ALA A 241 -8.30 -38.52 17.97
C ALA A 241 -7.59 -37.70 16.86
N PHE A 242 -8.19 -36.60 16.39
CA PHE A 242 -7.66 -35.80 15.31
C PHE A 242 -6.37 -35.07 15.75
N LYS A 243 -5.24 -35.40 15.11
CA LYS A 243 -3.92 -34.78 15.39
C LYS A 243 -3.48 -33.76 14.33
N GLY A 244 -4.37 -33.36 13.45
CA GLY A 244 -4.01 -32.56 12.24
C GLY A 244 -3.48 -33.45 11.11
N LYS A 245 -3.45 -32.88 9.91
CA LYS A 245 -2.76 -33.48 8.76
C LYS A 245 -1.80 -32.44 8.22
N GLU A 246 -0.53 -32.75 8.16
CA GLU A 246 0.55 -31.82 7.78
C GLU A 246 0.36 -31.17 6.41
N ASN A 247 -0.38 -31.80 5.49
CA ASN A 247 -0.56 -31.30 4.11
C ASN A 247 -2.02 -31.00 3.72
N ASP A 248 -2.94 -30.89 4.66
CA ASP A 248 -4.34 -30.56 4.38
C ASP A 248 -4.82 -29.42 5.29
N GLU A 249 -4.69 -28.19 4.80
CA GLU A 249 -5.13 -26.96 5.50
C GLU A 249 -6.65 -26.90 5.77
N HIS A 250 -7.43 -27.76 5.11
CA HIS A 250 -8.88 -27.87 5.32
C HIS A 250 -9.25 -28.95 6.33
N ALA A 251 -8.33 -29.79 6.75
CA ALA A 251 -8.59 -30.82 7.75
C ALA A 251 -8.76 -30.21 9.14
N ARG A 252 -9.89 -30.47 9.79
CA ARG A 252 -10.24 -30.03 11.14
C ARG A 252 -10.95 -31.14 11.89
N ALA A 253 -10.87 -31.11 13.19
CA ALA A 253 -11.50 -32.10 14.05
C ALA A 253 -13.05 -32.15 13.91
N ASP A 254 -13.67 -31.03 13.57
CA ASP A 254 -15.13 -30.87 13.40
C ASP A 254 -15.63 -31.19 11.98
N ARG A 255 -14.75 -31.67 11.06
CA ARG A 255 -15.12 -31.93 9.66
C ARG A 255 -15.09 -33.42 9.33
N LEU A 256 -16.18 -33.89 8.79
CA LEU A 256 -16.33 -35.22 8.22
C LEU A 256 -16.31 -35.14 6.69
N TRP A 257 -15.51 -36.02 6.07
CA TRP A 257 -15.34 -36.04 4.62
C TRP A 257 -16.27 -37.01 3.89
N GLU A 258 -17.12 -37.72 4.65
CA GLU A 258 -18.07 -38.70 4.16
C GLU A 258 -19.44 -38.47 4.82
N GLN A 259 -20.50 -38.29 4.04
CA GLN A 259 -21.85 -38.07 4.53
C GLN A 259 -22.32 -39.26 5.41
N ALA A 260 -22.01 -40.47 4.99
CA ALA A 260 -22.43 -41.67 5.72
C ALA A 260 -21.93 -41.69 7.18
N LYS A 261 -20.75 -41.14 7.45
CA LYS A 261 -20.23 -40.99 8.82
C LYS A 261 -21.02 -39.98 9.64
N ALA A 262 -21.39 -38.85 9.02
CA ALA A 262 -22.21 -37.85 9.68
C ALA A 262 -23.64 -38.38 9.99
N ASP A 263 -24.24 -39.11 9.06
CA ASP A 263 -25.54 -39.75 9.22
C ASP A 263 -25.51 -40.85 10.27
N ALA A 264 -24.42 -41.65 10.36
CA ALA A 264 -24.21 -42.63 11.38
C ALA A 264 -24.13 -42.02 12.79
N ILE A 265 -23.40 -40.90 12.94
CA ILE A 265 -23.33 -40.16 14.21
C ILE A 265 -24.72 -39.64 14.58
N ARG A 266 -25.47 -39.03 13.64
CA ARG A 266 -26.83 -38.60 13.87
C ARG A 266 -27.74 -39.78 14.34
N ALA A 267 -27.71 -40.89 13.64
CA ALA A 267 -28.54 -42.05 13.96
C ALA A 267 -28.21 -42.64 15.34
N ALA A 268 -26.92 -42.61 15.71
CA ALA A 268 -26.48 -43.12 17.02
C ALA A 268 -26.88 -42.21 18.19
N THR A 269 -26.96 -40.89 17.94
CA THR A 269 -27.05 -39.89 19.03
C THR A 269 -28.41 -39.25 19.18
N LEU A 270 -29.23 -39.19 18.14
CA LEU A 270 -30.54 -38.54 18.16
C LEU A 270 -31.47 -39.17 19.21
N GLY A 271 -32.05 -38.34 20.08
CA GLY A 271 -32.94 -38.74 21.15
C GLY A 271 -32.29 -39.52 22.31
N LYS A 272 -30.97 -39.71 22.30
CA LYS A 272 -30.22 -40.40 23.35
C LYS A 272 -29.78 -39.43 24.45
N PRO A 273 -29.64 -39.90 25.72
CA PRO A 273 -29.14 -39.04 26.76
C PRO A 273 -27.65 -38.74 26.60
N GLY A 274 -27.27 -37.49 26.84
CA GLY A 274 -25.89 -37.04 26.87
C GLY A 274 -25.40 -36.82 28.31
N ILE A 275 -24.13 -37.08 28.55
CA ILE A 275 -23.45 -36.78 29.83
C ILE A 275 -22.57 -35.54 29.60
N VAL A 276 -22.72 -34.52 30.44
CA VAL A 276 -22.00 -33.26 30.32
C VAL A 276 -20.80 -33.22 31.23
N THR A 277 -19.67 -32.84 30.68
CA THR A 277 -18.48 -32.41 31.41
C THR A 277 -18.15 -30.98 31.05
N GLU A 278 -17.79 -30.18 32.05
CA GLU A 278 -17.51 -28.77 31.86
C GLU A 278 -16.20 -28.40 32.56
N GLU A 279 -15.38 -27.61 31.85
CA GLU A 279 -14.16 -27.02 32.37
C GLU A 279 -14.16 -25.52 32.11
N ALA A 280 -14.06 -24.72 33.17
CA ALA A 280 -13.94 -23.27 33.04
C ALA A 280 -12.52 -22.83 33.39
N LYS A 281 -11.89 -22.09 32.49
CA LYS A 281 -10.52 -21.57 32.65
C LYS A 281 -10.48 -20.05 32.54
N PRO A 282 -9.81 -19.34 33.45
CA PRO A 282 -9.54 -17.93 33.29
C PRO A 282 -8.55 -17.72 32.13
N GLU A 283 -8.85 -16.82 31.24
CA GLU A 283 -7.99 -16.37 30.14
C GLU A 283 -7.73 -14.88 30.28
N THR A 284 -6.48 -14.47 30.20
CA THR A 284 -6.11 -13.05 30.19
C THR A 284 -5.62 -12.63 28.81
N ARG A 285 -6.06 -11.47 28.32
CA ARG A 285 -5.67 -10.94 27.04
C ARG A 285 -5.09 -9.53 27.18
N LEU A 286 -3.79 -9.41 26.93
CA LEU A 286 -3.12 -8.10 26.89
C LEU A 286 -3.61 -7.28 25.69
N SER A 287 -3.55 -5.93 25.82
CA SER A 287 -3.78 -5.03 24.69
C SER A 287 -2.80 -5.34 23.55
N PRO A 288 -3.15 -5.06 22.29
CA PRO A 288 -2.15 -5.00 21.22
C PRO A 288 -1.05 -4.00 21.55
N LEU A 289 0.15 -4.16 20.96
CA LEU A 289 1.25 -3.20 21.08
C LEU A 289 0.90 -1.85 20.44
N LEU A 290 1.68 -0.81 20.72
CA LEU A 290 1.60 0.47 20.01
C LEU A 290 1.76 0.26 18.50
N PHE A 291 1.41 1.26 17.73
CA PHE A 291 1.51 1.19 16.27
C PHE A 291 2.92 1.51 15.77
N ASP A 292 3.44 0.65 14.90
CA ASP A 292 4.32 1.02 13.80
C ASP A 292 3.48 1.44 12.57
N LEU A 293 4.12 1.88 11.50
CA LEU A 293 3.40 2.30 10.30
C LEU A 293 2.64 1.13 9.64
N THR A 294 3.27 -0.04 9.54
CA THR A 294 2.66 -1.19 8.86
C THR A 294 1.42 -1.68 9.60
N SER A 295 1.48 -1.81 10.92
CA SER A 295 0.32 -2.22 11.71
C SER A 295 -0.79 -1.17 11.67
N LEU A 296 -0.45 0.13 11.70
CA LEU A 296 -1.43 1.21 11.54
C LEU A 296 -2.13 1.13 10.19
N GLN A 297 -1.39 0.93 9.09
CA GLN A 297 -1.95 0.78 7.74
C GLN A 297 -2.83 -0.45 7.61
N ARG A 298 -2.40 -1.60 8.14
CA ARG A 298 -3.16 -2.85 8.12
C ARG A 298 -4.49 -2.73 8.84
N GLU A 299 -4.47 -2.23 10.05
CA GLU A 299 -5.67 -2.11 10.87
C GLU A 299 -6.60 -0.98 10.39
N ALA A 300 -6.05 0.14 9.90
CA ALA A 300 -6.85 1.20 9.27
C ALA A 300 -7.52 0.73 7.97
N ASN A 301 -6.85 -0.10 7.18
CA ASN A 301 -7.44 -0.74 5.99
C ASN A 301 -8.56 -1.70 6.37
N ALA A 302 -8.34 -2.57 7.37
CA ALA A 302 -9.35 -3.51 7.83
C ALA A 302 -10.58 -2.81 8.41
N ARG A 303 -10.38 -1.74 9.23
CA ARG A 303 -11.46 -1.06 9.94
C ARG A 303 -12.18 -0.01 9.09
N PHE A 304 -11.42 0.85 8.42
CA PHE A 304 -11.94 2.03 7.71
C PHE A 304 -11.92 1.89 6.19
N GLY A 305 -11.30 0.84 5.64
CA GLY A 305 -11.06 0.70 4.21
C GLY A 305 -10.02 1.68 3.65
N PHE A 306 -9.22 2.33 4.51
CA PHE A 306 -8.17 3.25 4.05
C PHE A 306 -7.08 2.49 3.32
N SER A 307 -6.64 3.01 2.16
CA SER A 307 -5.44 2.46 1.53
C SER A 307 -4.19 2.74 2.38
N ALA A 308 -3.14 1.95 2.19
CA ALA A 308 -1.87 2.17 2.86
C ALA A 308 -1.32 3.59 2.60
N LYS A 309 -1.49 4.09 1.38
CA LYS A 309 -1.13 5.47 1.00
C LYS A 309 -1.97 6.52 1.71
N THR A 310 -3.29 6.32 1.77
CA THR A 310 -4.20 7.24 2.49
C THR A 310 -3.83 7.31 3.97
N THR A 311 -3.63 6.16 4.61
CA THR A 311 -3.22 6.08 6.02
C THR A 311 -1.91 6.82 6.27
N LEU A 312 -0.90 6.61 5.43
CA LEU A 312 0.37 7.31 5.53
C LEU A 312 0.20 8.83 5.36
N SER A 313 -0.58 9.26 4.37
CA SER A 313 -0.82 10.70 4.12
C SER A 313 -1.52 11.38 5.30
N LEU A 314 -2.51 10.72 5.89
CA LEU A 314 -3.21 11.23 7.08
C LEU A 314 -2.28 11.28 8.30
N ALA A 315 -1.53 10.21 8.55
CA ALA A 315 -0.56 10.16 9.64
C ALA A 315 0.53 11.24 9.48
N GLN A 316 0.97 11.48 8.26
CA GLN A 316 1.95 12.52 7.94
C GLN A 316 1.38 13.94 8.15
N ALA A 317 0.12 14.18 7.79
CA ALA A 317 -0.57 15.44 8.08
C ALA A 317 -0.72 15.68 9.60
N LEU A 318 -1.08 14.64 10.36
CA LEU A 318 -1.17 14.69 11.82
C LEU A 318 0.18 14.97 12.49
N TYR A 319 1.28 14.48 11.91
CA TYR A 319 2.65 14.76 12.36
C TYR A 319 3.13 16.13 11.91
N GLU A 320 3.07 16.48 10.62
CA GLU A 320 3.73 17.66 10.06
C GLU A 320 2.92 18.95 10.25
N LYS A 321 1.63 18.90 9.93
CA LYS A 321 0.73 20.06 9.96
C LYS A 321 0.17 20.30 11.36
N HIS A 322 -0.38 19.26 11.97
CA HIS A 322 -1.09 19.36 13.24
C HIS A 322 -0.19 19.14 14.46
N LYS A 323 0.96 18.49 14.30
CA LYS A 323 1.92 18.17 15.36
C LYS A 323 1.35 17.31 16.50
N VAL A 324 0.28 16.57 16.25
CA VAL A 324 -0.46 15.79 17.26
C VAL A 324 -0.07 14.32 17.32
N LEU A 325 0.71 13.82 16.35
CA LEU A 325 1.31 12.48 16.36
C LEU A 325 2.82 12.56 16.26
N THR A 326 3.50 11.50 16.73
CA THR A 326 4.92 11.27 16.49
C THR A 326 5.18 10.90 15.03
N TYR A 327 6.44 10.82 14.63
CA TYR A 327 6.83 10.52 13.26
C TYR A 327 6.26 9.17 12.80
N PRO A 328 5.50 9.14 11.67
CA PRO A 328 4.74 7.95 11.33
C PRO A 328 5.53 6.86 10.59
N ARG A 329 6.71 7.15 10.04
CA ARG A 329 7.48 6.16 9.27
C ARG A 329 8.45 5.41 10.21
N THR A 330 7.89 4.55 11.02
CA THR A 330 8.62 3.74 12.00
C THR A 330 8.26 2.26 11.87
N ASP A 331 9.20 1.40 12.19
CA ASP A 331 9.03 -0.05 12.33
C ASP A 331 8.91 -0.46 13.82
N SER A 332 9.12 0.46 14.75
CA SER A 332 9.07 0.18 16.18
C SER A 332 7.65 0.32 16.74
N ARG A 333 7.34 -0.58 17.65
CA ARG A 333 6.12 -0.58 18.49
C ARG A 333 6.41 -0.26 19.95
N CYS A 334 7.63 0.22 20.23
CA CYS A 334 8.09 0.56 21.57
C CYS A 334 8.41 2.06 21.68
N LEU A 335 8.47 2.55 22.91
CA LEU A 335 8.89 3.89 23.26
C LEU A 335 10.28 3.86 23.92
N PRO A 336 11.04 4.96 23.87
CA PRO A 336 12.28 5.10 24.62
C PRO A 336 12.03 4.99 26.13
N GLU A 337 13.00 4.49 26.87
CA GLU A 337 12.89 4.30 28.33
C GLU A 337 12.80 5.65 29.07
N ASP A 338 13.39 6.70 28.52
CA ASP A 338 13.32 8.09 29.02
C ASP A 338 12.02 8.83 28.68
N TYR A 339 11.08 8.15 27.95
CA TYR A 339 9.85 8.81 27.47
C TYR A 339 8.69 8.79 28.47
N ILE A 340 8.84 8.12 29.63
CA ILE A 340 7.82 8.04 30.67
C ILE A 340 7.27 9.42 31.11
N PRO A 341 8.10 10.46 31.35
CA PRO A 341 7.58 11.80 31.71
C PRO A 341 6.75 12.41 30.56
N THR A 342 7.20 12.25 29.31
CA THR A 342 6.49 12.74 28.11
C THR A 342 5.13 12.06 27.96
N VAL A 343 5.06 10.75 28.19
CA VAL A 343 3.80 9.99 28.19
C VAL A 343 2.82 10.53 29.23
N LYS A 344 3.29 10.81 30.47
CA LYS A 344 2.46 11.41 31.53
C LYS A 344 1.95 12.79 31.11
N THR A 345 2.81 13.62 30.50
CA THR A 345 2.40 14.93 29.96
C THR A 345 1.35 14.78 28.86
N THR A 346 1.54 13.83 27.93
CA THR A 346 0.57 13.54 26.87
C THR A 346 -0.78 13.11 27.44
N LEU A 347 -0.78 12.25 28.47
CA LEU A 347 -2.01 11.86 29.16
C LEU A 347 -2.69 13.06 29.85
N ALA A 348 -1.94 13.94 30.46
CA ALA A 348 -2.49 15.18 31.06
C ALA A 348 -3.19 16.06 30.00
N ILE A 349 -2.60 16.20 28.79
CA ILE A 349 -3.27 16.90 27.68
C ILE A 349 -4.56 16.17 27.26
N LEU A 350 -4.55 14.83 27.21
CA LEU A 350 -5.74 14.05 26.85
C LEU A 350 -6.86 14.10 27.92
N THR A 351 -6.57 14.49 29.17
CA THR A 351 -7.61 14.80 30.16
C THR A 351 -8.38 16.09 29.85
N GLY A 352 -7.81 16.95 29.01
CA GLY A 352 -8.24 18.34 28.79
C GLY A 352 -7.51 19.36 29.66
N GLU A 353 -6.85 18.94 30.73
CA GLU A 353 -6.06 19.82 31.59
C GLU A 353 -4.78 20.27 30.85
N GLY A 354 -4.57 21.57 30.74
CA GLY A 354 -3.41 22.11 30.03
C GLY A 354 -3.51 22.10 28.49
N ALA A 355 -4.62 21.69 27.92
CA ALA A 355 -4.80 21.60 26.46
C ALA A 355 -4.74 22.98 25.72
N GLY A 356 -4.81 24.09 26.46
CA GLY A 356 -4.77 25.44 25.89
C GLY A 356 -6.09 25.85 25.23
N LYS A 357 -6.16 27.07 24.70
CA LYS A 357 -7.38 27.56 24.02
C LYS A 357 -7.55 27.01 22.63
N GLY A 358 -8.80 26.71 22.22
CA GLY A 358 -9.19 26.34 20.87
C GLY A 358 -8.84 24.90 20.48
N HIS A 359 -8.68 24.02 21.44
CA HIS A 359 -8.60 22.57 21.19
C HIS A 359 -9.99 21.99 20.93
N ASP A 360 -10.04 20.76 20.41
CA ASP A 360 -11.28 20.02 20.16
C ASP A 360 -11.76 19.38 21.48
N GLU A 361 -12.63 20.10 22.20
CA GLU A 361 -13.17 19.67 23.50
C GLU A 361 -13.98 18.38 23.39
N VAL A 362 -14.73 18.21 22.28
CA VAL A 362 -15.56 17.02 22.07
C VAL A 362 -14.70 15.78 21.88
N LEU A 363 -13.59 15.96 21.18
CA LEU A 363 -12.65 14.86 20.95
C LEU A 363 -11.91 14.48 22.23
N LEU A 364 -11.43 15.46 23.00
CA LEU A 364 -10.73 15.23 24.27
C LEU A 364 -11.66 14.62 25.32
N ALA A 365 -12.92 15.03 25.39
CA ALA A 365 -13.91 14.46 26.33
C ALA A 365 -14.06 12.93 26.18
N ARG A 366 -13.81 12.37 24.98
CA ARG A 366 -13.84 10.91 24.76
C ARG A 366 -12.69 10.19 25.44
N TYR A 367 -11.53 10.83 25.59
CA TYR A 367 -10.31 10.24 26.13
C TYR A 367 -10.12 10.52 27.61
N SER A 368 -10.66 11.65 28.08
CA SER A 368 -10.48 12.19 29.40
C SER A 368 -10.71 11.17 30.54
N PRO A 369 -11.80 10.38 30.54
CA PRO A 369 -12.01 9.42 31.63
C PRO A 369 -10.91 8.37 31.73
N PHE A 370 -10.41 7.91 30.59
CA PHE A 370 -9.38 6.87 30.52
C PHE A 370 -8.01 7.43 30.89
N ALA A 371 -7.68 8.64 30.40
CA ALA A 371 -6.43 9.31 30.72
C ALA A 371 -6.35 9.64 32.23
N HIS A 372 -7.43 10.14 32.83
CA HIS A 372 -7.53 10.36 34.30
C HIS A 372 -7.32 9.06 35.06
N GLN A 373 -7.96 7.97 34.64
CA GLN A 373 -7.84 6.68 35.31
C GLN A 373 -6.39 6.16 35.27
N ILE A 374 -5.70 6.25 34.11
CA ILE A 374 -4.29 5.86 33.98
C ILE A 374 -3.39 6.67 34.93
N LEU A 375 -3.58 7.99 34.97
CA LEU A 375 -2.76 8.88 35.82
C LEU A 375 -3.05 8.64 37.30
N ALA A 376 -4.32 8.60 37.72
CA ALA A 376 -4.72 8.41 39.10
C ALA A 376 -4.25 7.06 39.66
N ARG A 377 -4.23 6.02 38.85
CA ARG A 377 -3.76 4.67 39.25
C ARG A 377 -2.27 4.45 39.02
N ASN A 378 -1.56 5.45 38.51
CA ASN A 378 -0.13 5.40 38.20
C ASN A 378 0.27 4.18 37.33
N TRP A 379 -0.52 3.90 36.30
CA TRP A 379 -0.29 2.72 35.40
C TRP A 379 0.85 2.94 34.40
N VAL A 380 1.37 4.17 34.26
CA VAL A 380 2.56 4.45 33.44
C VAL A 380 3.81 4.12 34.24
N MET A 381 4.27 2.90 34.12
CA MET A 381 5.45 2.38 34.82
C MET A 381 6.47 1.81 33.82
N PRO A 382 7.77 1.70 34.23
CA PRO A 382 8.77 1.00 33.41
C PRO A 382 8.29 -0.42 33.04
N ASN A 383 8.19 -0.68 31.77
CA ASN A 383 7.70 -1.96 31.23
C ASN A 383 8.37 -2.23 29.88
N LYS A 384 9.17 -3.29 29.78
CA LYS A 384 9.92 -3.66 28.56
C LYS A 384 9.03 -4.01 27.36
N ARG A 385 7.75 -4.23 27.57
CA ARG A 385 6.77 -4.39 26.50
C ARG A 385 6.45 -3.07 25.79
N ILE A 386 6.53 -1.93 26.53
CA ILE A 386 6.18 -0.58 26.05
C ILE A 386 7.44 0.27 25.88
N PHE A 387 8.32 0.29 26.89
CA PHE A 387 9.51 1.12 26.95
C PHE A 387 10.76 0.24 26.78
N ASN A 388 11.36 0.23 25.58
CA ASN A 388 12.47 -0.66 25.28
C ASN A 388 13.38 -0.10 24.18
N ASN A 389 14.51 0.49 24.55
CA ASN A 389 15.48 1.06 23.62
C ASN A 389 16.03 0.05 22.62
N ALA A 390 16.18 -1.24 23.01
CA ALA A 390 16.72 -2.27 22.12
C ALA A 390 15.77 -2.62 20.94
N LYS A 391 14.51 -2.22 21.03
CA LYS A 391 13.50 -2.45 19.96
C LYS A 391 13.21 -1.16 19.16
N ILE A 392 14.06 -0.17 19.26
CA ILE A 392 13.95 1.08 18.51
C ILE A 392 15.19 1.17 17.62
N SER A 393 14.96 1.23 16.32
CA SER A 393 16.01 1.46 15.32
C SER A 393 16.36 2.96 15.27
N ASP A 394 15.63 3.71 14.47
CA ASP A 394 15.76 5.16 14.24
C ASP A 394 14.57 5.96 14.81
N HIS A 395 13.38 5.37 14.82
CA HIS A 395 12.16 5.99 15.32
C HIS A 395 11.39 5.05 16.23
N PHE A 396 10.74 5.62 17.23
CA PHE A 396 9.85 4.91 18.15
C PHE A 396 8.39 4.89 17.64
N ALA A 397 7.52 4.19 18.37
CA ALA A 397 6.12 3.97 18.02
C ALA A 397 5.31 5.25 17.75
N ILE A 398 4.26 5.10 16.93
CA ILE A 398 3.31 6.18 16.62
C ILE A 398 2.38 6.37 17.80
N ILE A 399 2.48 7.52 18.47
CA ILE A 399 1.66 7.91 19.62
C ILE A 399 1.21 9.38 19.51
N PRO A 400 0.18 9.80 20.27
CA PRO A 400 -0.13 11.23 20.40
C PRO A 400 1.03 11.98 21.10
N THR A 401 1.19 13.25 20.75
CA THR A 401 2.17 14.16 21.34
C THR A 401 1.55 15.00 22.47
N PRO A 402 2.33 15.72 23.27
CA PRO A 402 1.83 16.73 24.22
C PRO A 402 1.20 17.97 23.54
N GLN A 403 0.60 17.81 22.37
CA GLN A 403 -0.11 18.85 21.63
C GLN A 403 -1.58 18.47 21.49
N ALA A 404 -2.48 19.32 21.97
CA ALA A 404 -3.91 19.10 21.85
C ALA A 404 -4.38 19.19 20.38
N PRO A 405 -5.30 18.32 19.94
CA PRO A 405 -5.82 18.33 18.57
C PRO A 405 -6.66 19.59 18.29
N LYS A 406 -6.46 20.20 17.12
CA LYS A 406 -7.19 21.37 16.63
C LYS A 406 -7.50 21.24 15.15
N ASN A 407 -8.73 21.55 14.76
CA ASN A 407 -9.12 21.66 13.33
C ASN A 407 -8.76 20.42 12.48
N LEU A 408 -8.91 19.22 13.04
CA LEU A 408 -8.76 17.98 12.29
C LEU A 408 -9.98 17.77 11.41
N ASN A 409 -9.78 17.37 10.15
CA ASN A 409 -10.89 16.90 9.31
C ASN A 409 -11.39 15.52 9.76
N GLU A 410 -12.50 15.06 9.20
CA GLU A 410 -13.14 13.80 9.61
C GLU A 410 -12.21 12.58 9.48
N LEU A 411 -11.44 12.48 8.41
CA LEU A 411 -10.52 11.35 8.20
C LEU A 411 -9.31 11.43 9.13
N GLU A 412 -8.79 12.64 9.36
CA GLU A 412 -7.72 12.90 10.33
C GLU A 412 -8.18 12.56 11.75
N GLN A 413 -9.43 12.93 12.13
CA GLN A 413 -10.02 12.57 13.42
C GLN A 413 -10.15 11.06 13.59
N LYS A 414 -10.64 10.33 12.58
CA LYS A 414 -10.76 8.87 12.63
C LYS A 414 -9.41 8.19 12.89
N LEU A 415 -8.36 8.63 12.17
CA LEU A 415 -7.03 8.05 12.36
C LEU A 415 -6.41 8.46 13.70
N TYR A 416 -6.58 9.71 14.13
CA TYR A 416 -6.11 10.21 15.43
C TYR A 416 -6.79 9.46 16.57
N ASP A 417 -8.12 9.34 16.57
CA ASP A 417 -8.89 8.57 17.56
C ASP A 417 -8.38 7.12 17.65
N PHE A 418 -8.09 6.52 16.51
CA PHE A 418 -7.59 5.16 16.47
C PHE A 418 -6.22 4.99 17.14
N VAL A 419 -5.30 5.94 16.89
CA VAL A 419 -3.98 5.95 17.54
C VAL A 419 -4.09 6.25 19.02
N VAL A 420 -4.90 7.23 19.42
CA VAL A 420 -5.10 7.58 20.84
C VAL A 420 -5.69 6.42 21.63
N LYS A 421 -6.71 5.74 21.10
CA LYS A 421 -7.29 4.56 21.75
C LYS A 421 -6.26 3.45 21.94
N ARG A 422 -5.40 3.19 20.95
CA ARG A 422 -4.30 2.25 21.08
C ARG A 422 -3.29 2.67 22.15
N PHE A 423 -2.91 3.94 22.18
CA PHE A 423 -2.02 4.52 23.17
C PHE A 423 -2.57 4.40 24.60
N LEU A 424 -3.84 4.68 24.79
CA LEU A 424 -4.49 4.50 26.10
C LEU A 424 -4.55 3.02 26.50
N SER A 425 -4.92 2.13 25.57
CA SER A 425 -5.10 0.70 25.81
C SER A 425 -3.86 0.00 26.35
N VAL A 426 -2.65 0.41 25.94
CA VAL A 426 -1.41 -0.29 26.37
C VAL A 426 -1.09 -0.07 27.85
N PHE A 427 -1.66 0.95 28.48
CA PHE A 427 -1.47 1.23 29.92
C PHE A 427 -2.56 0.62 30.81
N PHE A 428 -3.65 0.15 30.21
CA PHE A 428 -4.70 -0.56 30.94
C PHE A 428 -4.27 -2.00 31.27
N PRO A 429 -4.85 -2.59 32.33
CA PRO A 429 -4.65 -4.01 32.62
C PRO A 429 -5.20 -4.90 31.48
N ALA A 430 -4.82 -6.18 31.53
CA ALA A 430 -5.35 -7.18 30.61
C ALA A 430 -6.88 -7.28 30.70
N ALA A 431 -7.53 -7.62 29.61
CA ALA A 431 -8.90 -8.09 29.63
C ALA A 431 -8.93 -9.53 30.17
N GLU A 432 -9.88 -9.81 31.05
CA GLU A 432 -10.02 -11.11 31.70
C GLU A 432 -11.32 -11.76 31.26
N TYR A 433 -11.22 -12.99 30.83
CA TYR A 433 -12.32 -13.81 30.38
C TYR A 433 -12.41 -15.09 31.20
N LEU A 434 -13.59 -15.59 31.34
CA LEU A 434 -13.84 -16.95 31.74
C LEU A 434 -14.23 -17.73 30.47
N VAL A 435 -13.38 -18.65 30.03
CA VAL A 435 -13.65 -19.52 28.89
C VAL A 435 -14.12 -20.87 29.42
N THR A 436 -15.35 -21.20 29.09
CA THR A 436 -15.99 -22.46 29.48
C THR A 436 -16.00 -23.38 28.27
N THR A 437 -15.37 -24.53 28.39
CA THR A 437 -15.46 -25.61 27.41
C THR A 437 -16.34 -26.73 27.99
N ARG A 438 -17.44 -26.98 27.29
CA ARG A 438 -18.41 -28.01 27.63
C ARG A 438 -18.31 -29.12 26.60
N ILE A 439 -18.19 -30.36 27.07
CA ILE A 439 -18.24 -31.57 26.26
C ILE A 439 -19.47 -32.39 26.67
N THR A 440 -20.40 -32.55 25.73
CA THR A 440 -21.56 -33.43 25.86
C THR A 440 -21.27 -34.74 25.14
N ARG A 441 -21.25 -35.85 25.85
CA ARG A 441 -21.03 -37.18 25.28
C ARG A 441 -22.33 -37.94 25.14
N VAL A 442 -22.66 -38.30 23.90
CA VAL A 442 -23.84 -39.08 23.58
C VAL A 442 -23.40 -40.35 22.86
N GLU A 443 -23.65 -41.52 23.46
CA GLU A 443 -23.23 -42.81 22.90
C GLU A 443 -21.75 -42.85 22.48
N GLY A 444 -20.87 -42.21 23.27
CA GLY A 444 -19.44 -42.11 22.99
C GLY A 444 -19.04 -41.00 22.04
N HIS A 445 -19.99 -40.34 21.37
CA HIS A 445 -19.73 -39.20 20.45
C HIS A 445 -19.62 -37.88 21.22
N PRO A 446 -18.49 -37.16 21.15
CA PRO A 446 -18.28 -35.91 21.85
C PRO A 446 -18.81 -34.71 21.02
N PHE A 447 -19.54 -33.82 21.68
CA PHE A 447 -20.03 -32.54 21.14
C PHE A 447 -19.45 -31.43 22.00
N LYS A 448 -18.76 -30.46 21.38
CA LYS A 448 -18.10 -29.32 22.02
C LYS A 448 -18.95 -28.08 21.93
N THR A 449 -19.14 -27.44 23.08
CA THR A 449 -19.71 -26.09 23.19
C THR A 449 -18.70 -25.18 23.88
N GLU A 450 -18.46 -24.01 23.36
CA GLU A 450 -17.58 -23.04 23.98
C GLU A 450 -18.39 -21.76 24.34
N GLY A 451 -18.18 -21.27 25.53
CA GLY A 451 -18.68 -20.00 26.01
C GLY A 451 -17.53 -19.11 26.48
N LYS A 452 -17.64 -17.84 26.21
CA LYS A 452 -16.61 -16.86 26.63
C LYS A 452 -17.27 -15.65 27.26
N VAL A 453 -17.07 -15.48 28.55
CA VAL A 453 -17.65 -14.38 29.34
C VAL A 453 -16.55 -13.38 29.68
N LEU A 454 -16.75 -12.10 29.37
CA LEU A 454 -15.85 -11.03 29.76
C LEU A 454 -16.06 -10.70 31.25
N VAL A 455 -15.11 -11.05 32.08
CA VAL A 455 -15.15 -10.84 33.54
C VAL A 455 -14.67 -9.42 33.89
N ASN A 456 -13.55 -9.01 33.25
CA ASN A 456 -13.00 -7.67 33.45
C ASN A 456 -12.60 -7.11 32.07
N PRO A 457 -13.17 -6.00 31.62
CA PRO A 457 -12.88 -5.47 30.30
C PRO A 457 -11.42 -5.00 30.15
N GLY A 458 -10.75 -4.63 31.26
CA GLY A 458 -9.37 -4.13 31.16
C GLY A 458 -9.23 -3.04 30.08
N TRP A 459 -8.28 -3.24 29.15
CA TRP A 459 -8.03 -2.31 28.05
C TRP A 459 -9.19 -2.19 27.02
N LEU A 460 -10.08 -3.17 26.95
CA LEU A 460 -11.24 -3.13 26.06
C LEU A 460 -12.21 -2.00 26.43
N ALA A 461 -12.20 -1.56 27.68
CA ALA A 461 -13.01 -0.43 28.14
C ALA A 461 -12.77 0.84 27.31
N VAL A 462 -11.55 1.06 26.82
CA VAL A 462 -11.18 2.20 25.96
C VAL A 462 -11.94 2.19 24.61
N HIS A 463 -12.35 1.01 24.14
CA HIS A 463 -13.05 0.83 22.87
C HIS A 463 -14.58 0.82 23.01
N GLY A 464 -15.11 0.89 24.24
CA GLY A 464 -16.55 0.91 24.50
C GLY A 464 -17.24 -0.38 24.04
N LYS A 465 -18.47 -0.24 23.51
CA LYS A 465 -19.26 -1.40 23.04
C LYS A 465 -18.56 -2.19 21.92
N GLU A 466 -17.82 -1.53 21.04
CA GLU A 466 -17.08 -2.19 19.97
C GLU A 466 -16.00 -3.17 20.49
N GLY A 467 -15.43 -2.90 21.67
CA GLY A 467 -14.47 -3.79 22.31
C GLY A 467 -15.09 -5.03 22.96
N GLN A 468 -16.40 -5.04 23.10
CA GLN A 468 -17.18 -6.11 23.73
C GLN A 468 -17.85 -7.04 22.72
N GLU A 469 -17.82 -6.72 21.43
CA GLU A 469 -18.30 -7.57 20.35
C GLU A 469 -17.46 -8.86 20.31
N GLY A 470 -18.13 -10.01 20.36
CA GLY A 470 -17.48 -11.34 20.38
C GLY A 470 -17.43 -12.00 21.75
N THR A 471 -18.11 -11.48 22.77
CA THR A 471 -18.47 -12.30 23.92
C THR A 471 -19.58 -13.23 23.47
N GLU A 472 -19.24 -14.44 23.11
CA GLU A 472 -20.20 -15.52 22.87
C GLU A 472 -20.97 -15.75 24.18
N GLY A 473 -22.31 -15.73 24.10
CA GLY A 473 -23.21 -15.56 25.22
C GLY A 473 -22.99 -16.49 26.40
N ASN A 474 -23.57 -16.13 27.52
CA ASN A 474 -23.63 -17.00 28.71
C ASN A 474 -24.16 -18.37 28.32
N LEU A 475 -23.33 -19.40 28.52
CA LEU A 475 -23.83 -20.78 28.44
C LEU A 475 -24.90 -20.97 29.49
N VAL A 476 -25.93 -21.71 29.11
CA VAL A 476 -26.92 -22.21 30.08
C VAL A 476 -26.19 -22.99 31.18
N ALA A 477 -26.53 -22.73 32.44
CA ALA A 477 -25.92 -23.43 33.56
C ALA A 477 -26.23 -24.94 33.50
N VAL A 478 -25.23 -25.78 33.75
CA VAL A 478 -25.34 -27.23 33.74
C VAL A 478 -24.54 -27.79 34.93
N ASP A 479 -25.14 -28.73 35.66
CA ASP A 479 -24.47 -29.40 36.78
C ASP A 479 -23.38 -30.37 36.25
N ALA A 480 -22.32 -30.55 37.04
CA ALA A 480 -21.27 -31.53 36.70
C ALA A 480 -21.85 -32.95 36.60
N GLY A 481 -21.70 -33.60 35.44
CA GLY A 481 -22.24 -34.93 35.18
C GLY A 481 -23.77 -34.94 34.90
N GLU A 482 -24.35 -33.78 34.64
CA GLU A 482 -25.77 -33.68 34.29
C GLU A 482 -26.08 -34.54 33.06
N LYS A 483 -27.20 -35.24 33.11
CA LYS A 483 -27.77 -35.93 31.96
C LYS A 483 -28.68 -34.96 31.21
N VAL A 484 -28.32 -34.68 29.97
CA VAL A 484 -29.10 -33.86 29.07
C VAL A 484 -29.80 -34.71 28.03
N LYS A 485 -30.92 -34.22 27.51
CA LYS A 485 -31.63 -34.89 26.42
C LYS A 485 -31.11 -34.33 25.10
N THR A 486 -30.83 -35.20 24.13
CA THR A 486 -30.50 -34.79 22.78
C THR A 486 -31.80 -34.53 22.01
N GLU A 487 -32.16 -33.25 21.80
CA GLU A 487 -33.41 -32.86 21.14
C GLU A 487 -33.33 -33.02 19.65
N ASP A 488 -32.25 -32.51 19.05
CA ASP A 488 -32.01 -32.61 17.61
C ASP A 488 -30.52 -32.82 17.29
N ILE A 489 -30.31 -33.43 16.13
CA ILE A 489 -28.97 -33.60 15.54
C ILE A 489 -29.07 -33.17 14.07
N THR A 490 -28.49 -32.03 13.78
CA THR A 490 -28.43 -31.47 12.44
C THR A 490 -27.14 -31.83 11.75
N VAL A 491 -27.22 -32.39 10.54
CA VAL A 491 -26.08 -32.61 9.64
C VAL A 491 -26.01 -31.48 8.63
N LYS A 492 -24.96 -30.66 8.70
CA LYS A 492 -24.77 -29.52 7.80
C LYS A 492 -23.77 -29.90 6.69
N ALA A 493 -24.25 -29.92 5.45
CA ALA A 493 -23.38 -30.08 4.29
C ALA A 493 -22.72 -28.74 3.94
N ASN A 494 -21.42 -28.77 3.77
CA ASN A 494 -20.59 -27.60 3.45
C ASN A 494 -19.59 -27.96 2.34
N GLU A 495 -18.93 -26.95 1.79
CA GLU A 495 -17.81 -27.10 0.86
C GLU A 495 -16.62 -26.26 1.31
N THR A 496 -15.42 -26.78 1.07
CA THR A 496 -14.20 -25.99 1.28
C THR A 496 -14.16 -24.80 0.32
N ARG A 497 -13.53 -23.72 0.77
CA ARG A 497 -13.41 -22.49 -0.01
C ARG A 497 -11.95 -22.21 -0.34
N PRO A 498 -11.65 -21.57 -1.48
CA PRO A 498 -10.30 -21.15 -1.79
C PRO A 498 -9.82 -20.11 -0.78
N PRO A 499 -8.50 -19.91 -0.65
CA PRO A 499 -7.98 -18.82 0.17
C PRO A 499 -8.51 -17.48 -0.36
N PRO A 500 -8.84 -16.52 0.50
CA PRO A 500 -9.30 -15.20 0.07
C PRO A 500 -8.18 -14.47 -0.68
N ARG A 501 -8.55 -13.61 -1.63
CA ARG A 501 -7.62 -12.68 -2.26
C ARG A 501 -6.98 -11.77 -1.23
N HIS A 502 -5.80 -11.25 -1.57
CA HIS A 502 -5.17 -10.26 -0.70
C HIS A 502 -5.95 -8.95 -0.69
N SER A 503 -6.16 -8.40 0.50
CA SER A 503 -6.41 -6.98 0.70
C SER A 503 -5.06 -6.24 0.86
N GLU A 504 -5.05 -4.91 0.87
CA GLU A 504 -3.82 -4.18 1.21
C GLU A 504 -3.29 -4.57 2.60
N ALA A 505 -4.19 -4.78 3.57
CA ALA A 505 -3.80 -5.21 4.91
C ALA A 505 -3.08 -6.57 4.90
N THR A 506 -3.61 -7.56 4.19
CA THR A 506 -3.00 -8.89 4.12
C THR A 506 -1.76 -8.94 3.24
N LEU A 507 -1.69 -8.11 2.18
CA LEU A 507 -0.48 -7.96 1.38
C LEU A 507 0.65 -7.28 2.17
N LEU A 508 0.37 -6.21 2.90
CA LEU A 508 1.34 -5.59 3.82
C LEU A 508 1.85 -6.58 4.86
N SER A 509 0.97 -7.44 5.39
CA SER A 509 1.35 -8.53 6.31
C SER A 509 2.27 -9.56 5.64
N ALA A 510 1.98 -9.92 4.38
CA ALA A 510 2.81 -10.85 3.61
C ALA A 510 4.17 -10.23 3.27
N MET A 511 4.22 -8.95 2.90
CA MET A 511 5.46 -8.22 2.67
C MET A 511 6.33 -8.16 3.94
N GLU A 512 5.73 -7.81 5.08
CA GLU A 512 6.42 -7.76 6.39
C GLU A 512 6.90 -9.14 6.83
N GLY A 513 6.09 -10.17 6.62
CA GLY A 513 6.39 -11.54 6.97
C GLY A 513 7.11 -12.36 5.90
N ALA A 514 7.61 -11.73 4.82
CA ALA A 514 8.17 -12.44 3.67
C ALA A 514 9.39 -13.32 4.03
N GLY A 515 10.12 -13.00 5.09
CA GLY A 515 11.19 -13.86 5.61
C GLY A 515 10.72 -15.25 6.02
N LYS A 516 9.44 -15.44 6.35
CA LYS A 516 8.89 -16.76 6.66
C LYS A 516 8.73 -17.66 5.42
N MET A 517 8.83 -17.09 4.24
CA MET A 517 8.75 -17.81 2.95
C MET A 517 10.13 -18.25 2.47
N VAL A 518 11.19 -17.90 3.19
CA VAL A 518 12.59 -18.21 2.88
C VAL A 518 12.97 -19.48 3.64
N ASP A 519 13.53 -20.47 2.94
CA ASP A 519 13.92 -21.75 3.54
C ASP A 519 15.25 -21.66 4.27
N ASP A 520 16.19 -20.83 3.81
CA ASP A 520 17.50 -20.64 4.43
C ASP A 520 17.37 -19.85 5.74
N GLU A 521 17.85 -20.43 6.84
CA GLU A 521 17.70 -19.86 8.19
C GLU A 521 18.51 -18.57 8.40
N GLU A 522 19.66 -18.39 7.72
CA GLU A 522 20.46 -17.16 7.82
C GLU A 522 19.75 -16.00 7.08
N LEU A 523 19.26 -16.27 5.88
CA LEU A 523 18.51 -15.30 5.11
C LEU A 523 17.17 -14.95 5.78
N LYS A 524 16.52 -15.94 6.34
CA LYS A 524 15.30 -15.78 7.14
C LYS A 524 15.54 -14.88 8.37
N ALA A 525 16.65 -15.12 9.08
CA ALA A 525 17.05 -14.29 10.20
C ALA A 525 17.38 -12.85 9.77
N ALA A 526 18.05 -12.66 8.63
CA ALA A 526 18.36 -11.35 8.07
C ALA A 526 17.11 -10.56 7.67
N MET A 527 16.05 -11.25 7.24
CA MET A 527 14.75 -10.66 6.92
C MET A 527 13.82 -10.50 8.14
N ALA A 528 14.17 -11.06 9.29
CA ALA A 528 13.34 -10.96 10.49
C ALA A 528 13.13 -9.48 10.88
N GLY A 529 11.88 -9.05 10.93
CA GLY A 529 11.49 -7.68 11.20
C GLY A 529 11.65 -6.68 10.03
N ARG A 530 12.26 -7.08 8.92
CA ARG A 530 12.48 -6.22 7.73
C ARG A 530 11.49 -6.53 6.60
N GLY A 531 11.43 -7.79 6.15
CA GLY A 531 10.56 -8.24 5.05
C GLY A 531 10.87 -7.61 3.70
N LEU A 532 9.87 -7.58 2.82
CA LEU A 532 9.94 -6.91 1.52
C LEU A 532 9.62 -5.42 1.67
N GLY A 533 10.60 -4.57 1.38
CA GLY A 533 10.50 -3.12 1.53
C GLY A 533 10.48 -2.65 2.99
N THR A 534 10.71 -1.36 3.17
CA THR A 534 10.62 -0.71 4.48
C THR A 534 9.19 -0.23 4.74
N PRO A 535 8.80 0.05 5.99
CA PRO A 535 7.50 0.67 6.27
C PRO A 535 7.24 1.92 5.41
N ALA A 536 8.25 2.74 5.17
CA ALA A 536 8.14 3.94 4.36
C ALA A 536 7.86 3.67 2.88
N THR A 537 8.27 2.54 2.33
CA THR A 537 8.23 2.24 0.88
C THR A 537 7.10 1.30 0.48
N ARG A 538 6.60 0.43 1.37
CA ARG A 538 5.57 -0.59 1.05
C ARG A 538 4.33 0.00 0.40
N ALA A 539 3.78 1.08 0.96
CA ALA A 539 2.60 1.74 0.38
C ALA A 539 2.85 2.23 -1.05
N GLN A 540 4.02 2.81 -1.32
CA GLN A 540 4.35 3.29 -2.66
C GLN A 540 4.58 2.14 -3.65
N ILE A 541 5.13 1.01 -3.21
CA ILE A 541 5.28 -0.20 -4.04
C ILE A 541 3.91 -0.71 -4.48
N ILE A 542 2.95 -0.81 -3.57
CA ILE A 542 1.57 -1.20 -3.89
C ILE A 542 0.94 -0.22 -4.90
N GLU A 543 1.08 1.08 -4.67
CA GLU A 543 0.58 2.12 -5.58
C GLU A 543 1.25 2.06 -6.96
N ASN A 544 2.54 1.79 -7.02
CA ASN A 544 3.26 1.64 -8.29
C ASN A 544 2.73 0.44 -9.08
N LEU A 545 2.55 -0.70 -8.44
CA LEU A 545 1.99 -1.90 -9.07
C LEU A 545 0.58 -1.66 -9.63
N ILE A 546 -0.24 -0.87 -8.91
CA ILE A 546 -1.57 -0.48 -9.39
C ILE A 546 -1.45 0.54 -10.53
N GLY A 547 -0.62 1.57 -10.38
CA GLY A 547 -0.39 2.60 -11.38
C GLY A 547 0.15 2.06 -12.71
N GLU A 548 1.01 1.04 -12.63
CA GLU A 548 1.56 0.32 -13.78
C GLU A 548 0.61 -0.78 -14.30
N GLN A 549 -0.57 -0.91 -13.71
CA GLN A 549 -1.61 -1.87 -14.09
C GLN A 549 -1.20 -3.35 -13.98
N TYR A 550 -0.32 -3.68 -13.06
CA TYR A 550 -0.04 -5.08 -12.71
C TYR A 550 -1.12 -5.68 -11.81
N MET A 551 -1.72 -4.86 -10.96
CA MET A 551 -2.86 -5.26 -10.14
C MET A 551 -3.89 -4.13 -10.02
N LEU A 552 -5.08 -4.49 -9.57
CA LEU A 552 -6.24 -3.60 -9.47
C LEU A 552 -6.84 -3.72 -8.08
N ARG A 553 -7.48 -2.64 -7.63
CA ARG A 553 -8.37 -2.67 -6.46
C ARG A 553 -9.80 -2.95 -6.91
N GLU A 554 -10.35 -4.07 -6.48
CA GLU A 554 -11.75 -4.43 -6.65
C GLU A 554 -12.41 -4.51 -5.27
N GLY A 555 -13.07 -3.44 -4.88
CA GLY A 555 -13.51 -3.27 -3.50
C GLY A 555 -12.33 -3.22 -2.53
N ARG A 556 -12.23 -4.22 -1.66
CA ARG A 556 -11.10 -4.38 -0.72
C ARG A 556 -10.02 -5.33 -1.22
N GLU A 557 -10.26 -6.01 -2.34
CA GLU A 557 -9.37 -7.04 -2.88
C GLU A 557 -8.36 -6.45 -3.86
N LEU A 558 -7.18 -7.05 -3.88
CA LEU A 558 -6.13 -6.81 -4.86
C LEU A 558 -6.12 -7.97 -5.86
N VAL A 559 -6.46 -7.66 -7.10
CA VAL A 559 -6.57 -8.64 -8.18
C VAL A 559 -5.44 -8.46 -9.19
N PRO A 560 -4.61 -9.48 -9.47
CA PRO A 560 -3.57 -9.38 -10.47
C PRO A 560 -4.18 -9.35 -11.88
N THR A 561 -3.58 -8.56 -12.77
CA THR A 561 -4.01 -8.46 -14.16
C THR A 561 -3.31 -9.49 -15.03
N ALA A 562 -3.77 -9.66 -16.27
CA ALA A 562 -3.07 -10.45 -17.27
C ALA A 562 -1.60 -10.00 -17.48
N LYS A 563 -1.32 -8.70 -17.35
CA LYS A 563 0.05 -8.15 -17.39
C LYS A 563 0.93 -8.72 -16.26
N ALA A 564 0.39 -8.94 -15.07
CA ALA A 564 1.10 -9.56 -13.96
C ALA A 564 1.48 -11.01 -14.26
N PHE A 565 0.52 -11.80 -14.70
CA PHE A 565 0.78 -13.19 -15.12
C PHE A 565 1.82 -13.27 -16.24
N SER A 566 1.72 -12.40 -17.23
CA SER A 566 2.70 -12.32 -18.32
C SER A 566 4.10 -11.99 -17.81
N LEU A 567 4.26 -11.07 -16.84
CA LEU A 567 5.56 -10.78 -16.26
C LEU A 567 6.15 -11.99 -15.54
N MET A 568 5.34 -12.69 -14.72
CA MET A 568 5.81 -13.89 -14.01
C MET A 568 6.22 -15.00 -15.00
N THR A 569 5.41 -15.22 -16.05
CA THR A 569 5.72 -16.18 -17.12
C THR A 569 7.01 -15.79 -17.85
N LEU A 570 7.19 -14.49 -18.15
CA LEU A 570 8.41 -13.99 -18.79
C LEU A 570 9.66 -14.27 -17.95
N LEU A 571 9.65 -13.89 -16.68
CA LEU A 571 10.81 -14.06 -15.81
C LEU A 571 11.16 -15.54 -15.62
N ASN A 572 10.16 -16.39 -15.40
CA ASN A 572 10.35 -17.84 -15.31
C ASN A 572 10.89 -18.44 -16.59
N GLY A 573 10.32 -18.08 -17.75
CA GLY A 573 10.74 -18.58 -19.05
C GLY A 573 12.15 -18.15 -19.47
N LEU A 574 12.56 -16.97 -19.04
CA LEU A 574 13.94 -16.51 -19.22
C LEU A 574 14.92 -17.08 -18.16
N GLY A 575 14.42 -17.80 -17.15
CA GLY A 575 15.23 -18.31 -16.04
C GLY A 575 15.77 -17.22 -15.14
N ILE A 576 15.02 -16.12 -14.94
CA ILE A 576 15.36 -14.99 -14.06
C ILE A 576 14.43 -15.05 -12.84
N THR A 577 14.46 -16.18 -12.15
CA THR A 577 13.51 -16.46 -11.05
C THR A 577 13.87 -15.71 -9.76
N GLU A 578 15.13 -15.32 -9.60
CA GLU A 578 15.64 -14.59 -8.43
C GLU A 578 14.86 -13.26 -8.20
N LEU A 579 14.39 -12.61 -9.25
CA LEU A 579 13.59 -11.39 -9.14
C LEU A 579 12.16 -11.63 -8.65
N THR A 580 11.67 -12.87 -8.63
CA THR A 580 10.31 -13.20 -8.21
C THR A 580 10.22 -13.68 -6.77
N GLN A 581 11.35 -13.95 -6.16
CA GLN A 581 11.49 -14.60 -4.86
C GLN A 581 11.97 -13.63 -3.78
N PRO A 582 11.54 -13.76 -2.51
CA PRO A 582 12.02 -12.94 -1.40
C PRO A 582 13.47 -13.22 -1.00
N GLU A 583 14.01 -14.39 -1.37
CA GLU A 583 15.38 -14.84 -1.06
C GLU A 583 16.43 -13.84 -1.50
N LEU A 584 16.27 -13.22 -2.67
CA LEU A 584 17.17 -12.17 -3.15
C LEU A 584 17.26 -11.00 -2.17
N THR A 585 16.11 -10.62 -1.59
CA THR A 585 16.09 -9.58 -0.57
C THR A 585 16.78 -10.05 0.71
N GLY A 586 16.57 -11.31 1.09
CA GLY A 586 17.24 -11.93 2.24
C GLY A 586 18.74 -11.94 2.09
N ASP A 587 19.25 -12.42 0.95
CA ASP A 587 20.68 -12.45 0.64
C ASP A 587 21.31 -11.05 0.71
N TRP A 588 20.68 -10.05 0.10
CA TRP A 588 21.19 -8.69 0.18
C TRP A 588 21.21 -8.13 1.59
N GLU A 589 20.13 -8.29 2.35
CA GLU A 589 20.07 -7.80 3.73
C GLU A 589 21.09 -8.50 4.63
N TRP A 590 21.34 -9.80 4.41
CA TRP A 590 22.41 -10.54 5.09
C TRP A 590 23.78 -9.99 4.77
N LYS A 591 24.13 -9.81 3.47
CA LYS A 591 25.40 -9.25 3.03
C LYS A 591 25.60 -7.80 3.48
N LEU A 592 24.55 -6.96 3.38
CA LEU A 592 24.59 -5.58 3.89
C LEU A 592 24.83 -5.53 5.40
N GLY A 593 24.22 -6.46 6.18
CA GLY A 593 24.50 -6.60 7.60
C GLY A 593 25.96 -6.98 7.90
N ARG A 594 26.61 -7.76 7.03
CA ARG A 594 28.04 -8.10 7.14
C ARG A 594 28.93 -6.91 6.75
N ILE A 595 28.51 -6.09 5.77
CA ILE A 595 29.24 -4.84 5.43
C ILE A 595 29.22 -3.89 6.64
N GLU A 596 28.10 -3.75 7.31
CA GLU A 596 28.00 -2.92 8.52
C GLU A 596 28.99 -3.34 9.63
N LYS A 597 29.28 -4.64 9.71
CA LYS A 597 30.22 -5.22 10.68
C LYS A 597 31.68 -5.24 10.19
N GLY A 598 31.91 -4.87 8.94
CA GLY A 598 33.24 -4.97 8.31
C GLY A 598 33.67 -6.40 7.92
N GLU A 599 32.72 -7.34 7.88
CA GLU A 599 32.95 -8.76 7.54
C GLU A 599 32.83 -9.04 6.02
N PHE A 600 32.33 -8.09 5.26
CA PHE A 600 32.15 -8.13 3.82
C PHE A 600 32.41 -6.75 3.23
N THR A 601 33.00 -6.67 2.05
CA THR A 601 33.36 -5.36 1.48
C THR A 601 32.34 -4.87 0.46
N ARG A 602 32.23 -3.54 0.34
CA ARG A 602 31.43 -2.89 -0.72
C ARG A 602 31.84 -3.39 -2.12
N GLY A 603 33.17 -3.55 -2.37
CA GLY A 603 33.65 -3.96 -3.68
C GLY A 603 33.21 -5.38 -4.06
N GLU A 604 33.23 -6.31 -3.11
CA GLU A 604 32.71 -7.68 -3.32
C GLU A 604 31.24 -7.68 -3.60
N PHE A 605 30.45 -7.00 -2.78
CA PHE A 605 29.01 -6.91 -2.96
C PHE A 605 28.61 -6.32 -4.33
N MET A 606 29.18 -5.18 -4.70
CA MET A 606 28.85 -4.51 -5.97
C MET A 606 29.31 -5.29 -7.19
N ARG A 607 30.37 -6.11 -7.09
CA ARG A 607 30.78 -7.03 -8.14
C ARG A 607 29.74 -8.11 -8.37
N GLU A 608 29.23 -8.75 -7.31
CA GLU A 608 28.15 -9.74 -7.41
C GLU A 608 26.88 -9.13 -8.03
N ILE A 609 26.52 -7.91 -7.62
CA ILE A 609 25.38 -7.19 -8.19
C ILE A 609 25.57 -6.90 -9.68
N ALA A 610 26.77 -6.51 -10.07
CA ALA A 610 27.09 -6.27 -11.48
C ALA A 610 27.04 -7.57 -12.30
N GLU A 611 27.49 -8.70 -11.76
CA GLU A 611 27.40 -10.02 -12.39
C GLU A 611 25.96 -10.47 -12.55
N MET A 612 25.14 -10.35 -11.51
CA MET A 612 23.72 -10.62 -11.57
C MET A 612 23.02 -9.72 -12.61
N THR A 613 23.35 -8.44 -12.64
CA THR A 613 22.81 -7.49 -13.62
C THR A 613 23.16 -7.89 -15.05
N ARG A 614 24.40 -8.32 -15.32
CA ARG A 614 24.81 -8.86 -16.63
C ARG A 614 24.03 -10.12 -16.97
N HIS A 615 23.88 -11.02 -16.01
CA HIS A 615 23.11 -12.25 -16.19
C HIS A 615 21.67 -11.96 -16.61
N ILE A 616 20.97 -11.09 -15.93
CA ILE A 616 19.58 -10.68 -16.26
C ILE A 616 19.52 -10.13 -17.69
N VAL A 617 20.44 -9.24 -18.08
CA VAL A 617 20.44 -8.65 -19.42
C VAL A 617 20.77 -9.69 -20.47
N GLU A 618 21.77 -10.55 -20.25
CA GLU A 618 22.22 -11.56 -21.21
C GLU A 618 21.12 -12.61 -21.47
N ARG A 619 20.47 -13.09 -20.41
CA ARG A 619 19.33 -14.02 -20.55
C ARG A 619 18.21 -13.44 -21.43
N ALA A 620 17.89 -12.16 -21.26
CA ALA A 620 16.87 -11.50 -22.08
C ALA A 620 17.35 -11.19 -23.50
N LYS A 621 18.66 -10.91 -23.71
CA LYS A 621 19.25 -10.53 -24.99
C LYS A 621 19.48 -11.71 -25.90
N THR A 622 20.04 -12.81 -25.39
CA THR A 622 20.38 -14.02 -26.13
C THR A 622 19.18 -14.84 -26.56
N PHE A 623 18.02 -14.47 -26.06
CA PHE A 623 16.78 -15.13 -26.46
C PHE A 623 16.35 -14.67 -27.86
N ASP A 624 16.53 -15.50 -28.88
CA ASP A 624 16.33 -15.14 -30.29
C ASP A 624 14.87 -15.02 -30.69
N SER A 625 13.97 -15.67 -29.96
CA SER A 625 12.53 -15.60 -30.20
C SER A 625 11.88 -14.40 -29.53
N ASP A 626 10.81 -13.88 -30.09
CA ASP A 626 9.90 -12.94 -29.42
C ASP A 626 8.96 -13.62 -28.42
N THR A 627 9.03 -14.94 -28.33
CA THR A 627 8.33 -15.81 -27.39
C THR A 627 9.34 -16.49 -26.48
N ILE A 628 8.93 -16.80 -25.26
CA ILE A 628 9.74 -17.53 -24.27
C ILE A 628 9.41 -19.02 -24.32
N PRO A 629 10.34 -19.92 -23.95
CA PRO A 629 10.02 -21.33 -23.78
C PRO A 629 9.04 -21.48 -22.62
N GLY A 630 8.11 -22.40 -22.78
CA GLY A 630 7.12 -22.76 -21.79
C GLY A 630 6.28 -23.91 -22.31
N ASP A 631 5.60 -24.59 -21.43
CA ASP A 631 4.63 -25.60 -21.80
C ASP A 631 3.30 -24.88 -22.13
N PHE A 632 3.24 -24.32 -23.31
CA PHE A 632 2.05 -23.65 -23.84
C PHE A 632 1.23 -24.66 -24.62
N GLY A 633 -0.08 -24.65 -24.44
CA GLY A 633 -1.03 -25.55 -25.06
C GLY A 633 -1.08 -25.43 -26.57
N VAL A 634 -1.70 -26.45 -27.20
CA VAL A 634 -2.09 -26.46 -28.61
C VAL A 634 -3.61 -26.31 -28.64
N LEU A 635 -4.13 -25.44 -29.51
CA LEU A 635 -5.56 -25.28 -29.71
C LEU A 635 -6.16 -26.49 -30.38
N THR A 636 -7.41 -26.81 -30.07
CA THR A 636 -8.16 -27.85 -30.77
C THR A 636 -8.70 -27.37 -32.10
N ALA A 637 -8.93 -26.05 -32.23
CA ALA A 637 -9.37 -25.44 -33.50
C ALA A 637 -8.22 -25.34 -34.51
N ALA A 638 -8.51 -25.71 -35.76
CA ALA A 638 -7.59 -25.51 -36.87
C ALA A 638 -7.52 -24.04 -37.29
N CYS A 639 -6.39 -23.61 -37.82
CA CYS A 639 -6.21 -22.27 -38.35
C CYS A 639 -7.28 -21.93 -39.42
N PRO A 640 -8.04 -20.83 -39.24
CA PRO A 640 -9.12 -20.49 -40.18
C PRO A 640 -8.62 -20.05 -41.57
N ARG A 641 -7.31 -19.70 -41.70
CA ARG A 641 -6.69 -19.31 -42.97
C ARG A 641 -6.10 -20.48 -43.74
N CYS A 642 -5.47 -21.44 -43.05
CA CYS A 642 -4.72 -22.50 -43.77
C CYS A 642 -4.97 -23.92 -43.24
N GLY A 643 -5.82 -24.11 -42.22
CA GLY A 643 -6.07 -25.42 -41.61
C GLY A 643 -4.93 -25.95 -40.71
N GLY A 644 -3.84 -25.21 -40.56
CA GLY A 644 -2.70 -25.62 -39.77
C GLY A 644 -2.95 -25.57 -38.24
N VAL A 645 -2.03 -26.18 -37.49
CA VAL A 645 -2.11 -26.22 -36.01
C VAL A 645 -1.81 -24.85 -35.41
N ILE A 646 -2.66 -24.39 -34.50
CA ILE A 646 -2.43 -23.15 -33.72
C ILE A 646 -1.85 -23.53 -32.38
N ARG A 647 -0.72 -22.91 -32.02
CA ARG A 647 -0.05 -23.09 -30.73
C ARG A 647 -0.21 -21.85 -29.91
N GLU A 648 -0.43 -22.05 -28.64
CA GLU A 648 -0.33 -20.98 -27.65
C GLU A 648 1.15 -20.61 -27.45
N THR A 649 1.48 -19.34 -27.48
CA THR A 649 2.80 -18.80 -27.17
C THR A 649 2.68 -17.79 -26.01
N TYR A 650 3.77 -17.23 -25.56
CA TYR A 650 3.78 -16.22 -24.50
C TYR A 650 2.84 -15.04 -24.78
N LYS A 651 2.78 -14.54 -26.01
CA LYS A 651 2.00 -13.35 -26.38
C LYS A 651 0.77 -13.64 -27.22
N LYS A 652 0.77 -14.73 -27.98
CA LYS A 652 -0.19 -15.00 -29.06
C LYS A 652 -0.62 -16.44 -29.08
N PHE A 653 -1.76 -16.67 -29.71
CA PHE A 653 -2.11 -17.95 -30.31
C PHE A 653 -1.69 -17.88 -31.79
N GLN A 654 -0.70 -18.65 -32.21
CA GLN A 654 -0.05 -18.52 -33.52
C GLN A 654 -0.10 -19.80 -34.33
N CYS A 655 -0.44 -19.69 -35.60
CA CYS A 655 -0.39 -20.81 -36.54
C CYS A 655 1.06 -21.20 -36.82
N GLY A 656 1.34 -22.49 -36.82
CA GLY A 656 2.64 -23.03 -37.18
C GLY A 656 2.92 -23.06 -38.70
N SER A 657 1.88 -22.89 -39.55
CA SER A 657 1.96 -23.05 -41.00
C SER A 657 1.76 -21.76 -41.80
N CYS A 658 1.24 -20.70 -41.20
CA CYS A 658 1.06 -19.37 -41.80
C CYS A 658 1.23 -18.24 -40.79
N ASP A 659 1.07 -16.99 -41.24
CA ASP A 659 1.22 -15.76 -40.42
C ASP A 659 0.04 -15.43 -39.49
N TYR A 660 -1.00 -16.26 -39.49
CA TYR A 660 -2.17 -16.06 -38.68
C TYR A 660 -1.84 -16.12 -37.19
N SER A 661 -2.25 -15.09 -36.45
CA SER A 661 -2.09 -15.05 -35.00
C SER A 661 -3.15 -14.18 -34.33
N LEU A 662 -3.53 -14.55 -33.10
CA LEU A 662 -4.41 -13.80 -32.23
C LEU A 662 -3.65 -13.39 -30.96
N TRP A 663 -3.82 -12.15 -30.53
CA TRP A 663 -3.20 -11.69 -29.29
C TRP A 663 -3.85 -12.34 -28.07
N LYS A 664 -3.04 -12.82 -27.16
CA LYS A 664 -3.48 -13.44 -25.91
C LYS A 664 -4.12 -12.44 -24.96
N ILE A 665 -3.68 -11.18 -25.01
CA ILE A 665 -4.20 -10.08 -24.17
C ILE A 665 -4.77 -9.00 -25.08
N VAL A 666 -6.07 -8.75 -24.96
CA VAL A 666 -6.78 -7.68 -25.67
C VAL A 666 -7.54 -6.84 -24.65
N ALA A 667 -7.41 -5.51 -24.72
CA ALA A 667 -8.03 -4.56 -23.80
C ALA A 667 -7.87 -4.97 -22.30
N SER A 668 -6.64 -5.34 -21.92
CA SER A 668 -6.23 -5.79 -20.57
C SER A 668 -6.87 -7.11 -20.09
N ARG A 669 -7.64 -7.79 -20.94
CA ARG A 669 -8.17 -9.13 -20.69
C ARG A 669 -7.34 -10.18 -21.41
N GLN A 670 -6.97 -11.25 -20.70
CA GLN A 670 -6.35 -12.42 -21.29
C GLN A 670 -7.45 -13.38 -21.77
N PHE A 671 -7.26 -13.93 -22.96
CA PHE A 671 -8.07 -15.03 -23.47
C PHE A 671 -7.51 -16.37 -23.00
N GLU A 672 -8.42 -17.27 -22.63
CA GLU A 672 -8.10 -18.67 -22.37
C GLU A 672 -8.11 -19.49 -23.68
N PRO A 673 -7.33 -20.57 -23.77
CA PRO A 673 -7.29 -21.40 -24.99
C PRO A 673 -8.68 -21.84 -25.46
N ALA A 674 -9.55 -22.29 -24.56
CA ALA A 674 -10.91 -22.71 -24.88
C ALA A 674 -11.78 -21.60 -25.47
N GLU A 675 -11.56 -20.35 -25.05
CA GLU A 675 -12.27 -19.18 -25.60
C GLU A 675 -11.85 -18.91 -27.05
N ILE A 676 -10.56 -19.08 -27.33
CA ILE A 676 -10.03 -18.91 -28.69
C ILE A 676 -10.48 -20.06 -29.60
N ASP A 677 -10.53 -21.30 -29.07
CA ASP A 677 -11.11 -22.41 -29.77
C ASP A 677 -12.58 -22.14 -30.20
N THR A 678 -13.38 -21.64 -29.27
CA THR A 678 -14.76 -21.22 -29.53
C THR A 678 -14.81 -20.08 -30.56
N LEU A 679 -13.96 -19.04 -30.39
CA LEU A 679 -13.92 -17.89 -31.29
C LEU A 679 -13.58 -18.30 -32.74
N ILE A 680 -12.65 -19.23 -32.90
CA ILE A 680 -12.25 -19.72 -34.25
C ILE A 680 -13.33 -20.58 -34.87
N ASN A 681 -13.92 -21.53 -34.13
CA ASN A 681 -14.92 -22.47 -34.62
C ASN A 681 -16.25 -21.78 -34.89
N GLU A 682 -16.70 -20.88 -33.99
CA GLU A 682 -18.00 -20.22 -34.08
C GLU A 682 -17.94 -18.82 -34.72
N LYS A 683 -16.71 -18.34 -35.01
CA LYS A 683 -16.44 -16.97 -35.52
C LYS A 683 -16.91 -15.85 -34.56
N GLN A 684 -17.41 -16.20 -33.40
CA GLN A 684 -17.89 -15.29 -32.36
C GLN A 684 -17.80 -15.94 -31.00
N ILE A 685 -17.52 -15.13 -29.97
CA ILE A 685 -17.59 -15.54 -28.57
C ILE A 685 -18.12 -14.41 -27.72
N GLY A 686 -18.82 -14.73 -26.66
CA GLY A 686 -19.26 -13.76 -25.63
C GLY A 686 -20.79 -13.57 -25.57
N PRO A 687 -21.21 -12.53 -24.77
CA PRO A 687 -20.41 -11.44 -24.25
C PRO A 687 -19.42 -11.86 -23.15
N LEU A 688 -18.16 -11.49 -23.32
CA LEU A 688 -17.11 -11.72 -22.33
C LEU A 688 -16.95 -10.48 -21.44
N THR A 689 -16.68 -10.71 -20.15
CA THR A 689 -16.44 -9.66 -19.16
C THR A 689 -14.95 -9.44 -18.94
N GLY A 690 -14.55 -8.38 -18.23
CA GLY A 690 -13.17 -8.15 -17.82
C GLY A 690 -12.32 -7.32 -18.80
N PHE A 691 -12.87 -6.86 -19.91
CA PHE A 691 -12.19 -5.87 -20.75
C PHE A 691 -12.09 -4.52 -20.07
N ARG A 692 -11.05 -3.76 -20.41
CA ARG A 692 -10.83 -2.40 -19.92
C ARG A 692 -10.58 -1.44 -21.08
N SER A 693 -11.28 -0.32 -21.03
CA SER A 693 -11.06 0.76 -21.99
C SER A 693 -9.73 1.48 -21.70
N LYS A 694 -9.26 2.28 -22.67
CA LYS A 694 -8.08 3.17 -22.48
C LYS A 694 -8.21 4.12 -21.29
N MET A 695 -9.42 4.36 -20.82
CA MET A 695 -9.72 5.18 -19.63
C MET A 695 -9.80 4.33 -18.34
N GLY A 696 -9.47 3.04 -18.39
CA GLY A 696 -9.47 2.13 -17.25
C GLY A 696 -10.86 1.62 -16.83
N ARG A 697 -11.95 1.96 -17.52
CA ARG A 697 -13.30 1.48 -17.23
C ARG A 697 -13.47 0.05 -17.71
N THR A 698 -14.04 -0.80 -16.89
CA THR A 698 -14.43 -2.16 -17.29
C THR A 698 -15.62 -2.13 -18.23
N PHE A 699 -15.62 -3.06 -19.20
CA PHE A 699 -16.75 -3.29 -20.10
C PHE A 699 -16.86 -4.77 -20.48
N SER A 700 -18.02 -5.15 -20.99
CA SER A 700 -18.28 -6.47 -21.56
C SER A 700 -18.57 -6.31 -23.06
N ALA A 701 -18.10 -7.24 -23.86
CA ALA A 701 -18.35 -7.26 -25.30
C ALA A 701 -18.26 -8.70 -25.82
N ALA A 702 -18.96 -8.99 -26.88
CA ALA A 702 -18.67 -10.16 -27.71
C ALA A 702 -17.48 -9.84 -28.62
N ILE A 703 -16.75 -10.86 -29.00
CA ILE A 703 -15.68 -10.77 -29.99
C ILE A 703 -16.12 -11.56 -31.23
N LYS A 704 -16.02 -10.94 -32.39
CA LYS A 704 -16.29 -11.56 -33.70
C LYS A 704 -15.02 -11.55 -34.52
N LEU A 705 -14.85 -12.57 -35.36
CA LEU A 705 -13.84 -12.56 -36.40
C LEU A 705 -14.45 -11.94 -37.66
N ASN A 706 -13.77 -10.91 -38.20
CA ASN A 706 -14.13 -10.34 -39.49
C ASN A 706 -13.75 -11.29 -40.67
N ASP A 707 -14.01 -10.89 -41.91
CA ASP A 707 -13.72 -11.71 -43.12
C ASP A 707 -12.21 -12.03 -43.28
N ASN A 708 -11.32 -11.26 -42.65
CA ASN A 708 -9.88 -11.52 -42.60
C ASN A 708 -9.46 -12.37 -41.40
N PHE A 709 -10.42 -12.88 -40.66
CA PHE A 709 -10.22 -13.60 -39.38
C PHE A 709 -9.53 -12.76 -38.26
N GLU A 710 -9.70 -11.44 -38.31
CA GLU A 710 -9.21 -10.55 -37.27
C GLU A 710 -10.29 -10.29 -36.21
N PRO A 711 -9.95 -10.23 -34.93
CA PRO A 711 -10.92 -10.05 -33.84
C PRO A 711 -11.40 -8.61 -33.76
N GLU A 712 -12.69 -8.41 -33.72
CA GLU A 712 -13.36 -7.13 -33.54
C GLU A 712 -14.32 -7.18 -32.33
N PHE A 713 -14.42 -6.07 -31.60
CA PHE A 713 -15.39 -5.96 -30.54
C PHE A 713 -16.80 -5.78 -31.10
N ASP A 714 -17.69 -6.64 -30.69
CA ASP A 714 -19.12 -6.52 -30.91
C ASP A 714 -19.81 -6.15 -29.59
N PHE A 715 -20.30 -4.96 -29.51
CA PHE A 715 -21.04 -4.43 -28.36
C PHE A 715 -22.54 -4.75 -28.43
N GLY A 716 -22.94 -5.65 -29.33
CA GLY A 716 -24.35 -5.90 -29.63
C GLY A 716 -24.94 -4.80 -30.55
N GLN A 717 -25.89 -5.14 -31.39
CA GLN A 717 -26.62 -4.14 -32.21
C GLN A 717 -27.61 -3.30 -31.39
N ASP A 718 -27.27 -2.92 -30.17
CA ASP A 718 -28.14 -2.15 -29.30
C ASP A 718 -27.88 -0.65 -29.29
N LYS A 719 -27.32 -0.09 -30.36
CA LYS A 719 -27.55 1.33 -30.62
C LYS A 719 -29.01 1.64 -30.99
N THR A 720 -29.78 0.64 -31.41
CA THR A 720 -31.22 0.74 -31.65
C THR A 720 -32.04 0.35 -30.42
N ALA A 721 -31.65 -0.67 -29.65
CA ALA A 721 -32.39 -1.09 -28.45
C ALA A 721 -32.19 -0.14 -27.25
N GLU A 722 -31.02 0.53 -27.08
CA GLU A 722 -30.90 1.67 -26.18
C GLU A 722 -31.75 2.89 -26.63
N ARG A 723 -32.16 2.95 -27.89
CA ARG A 723 -33.13 3.94 -28.38
C ARG A 723 -34.57 3.54 -28.11
N GLU A 724 -34.88 2.24 -28.08
CA GLU A 724 -36.25 1.74 -27.91
C GLU A 724 -36.62 1.36 -26.47
N SER A 725 -35.65 1.17 -25.56
CA SER A 725 -35.89 0.83 -24.14
C SER A 725 -35.57 1.96 -23.15
N ALA A 726 -35.15 3.14 -23.60
CA ALA A 726 -35.00 4.28 -22.71
C ALA A 726 -36.40 4.81 -22.36
N GLU A 727 -36.85 4.54 -21.17
CA GLU A 727 -38.05 5.20 -20.62
C GLU A 727 -37.93 6.72 -20.79
N PRO A 728 -39.00 7.42 -21.07
CA PRO A 728 -39.01 8.87 -21.10
C PRO A 728 -38.48 9.41 -19.78
N VAL A 729 -37.45 10.24 -19.85
CA VAL A 729 -36.91 10.87 -18.63
C VAL A 729 -37.86 12.00 -18.22
N ASP A 730 -38.47 11.84 -17.05
CA ASP A 730 -39.36 12.85 -16.49
C ASP A 730 -38.53 13.93 -15.76
N PHE A 731 -38.58 15.15 -16.26
CA PHE A 731 -37.95 16.33 -15.63
C PHE A 731 -38.96 17.20 -14.85
N THR A 732 -40.21 16.72 -14.66
CA THR A 732 -41.25 17.47 -13.93
C THR A 732 -40.80 17.77 -12.50
N GLY A 733 -40.81 19.06 -12.14
CA GLY A 733 -40.35 19.52 -10.81
C GLY A 733 -38.85 19.74 -10.68
N GLN A 734 -38.05 19.43 -11.68
CA GLN A 734 -36.60 19.76 -11.63
C GLN A 734 -36.35 21.21 -12.07
N PRO A 735 -35.41 21.92 -11.46
CA PRO A 735 -35.06 23.28 -11.83
C PRO A 735 -34.42 23.34 -13.23
N ILE A 736 -34.97 24.23 -14.08
CA ILE A 736 -34.39 24.52 -15.38
C ILE A 736 -33.10 25.34 -15.18
N LEU A 737 -31.99 24.86 -15.73
CA LEU A 737 -30.70 25.54 -15.63
C LEU A 737 -30.50 26.62 -16.70
N GLY A 738 -31.16 26.52 -17.80
CA GLY A 738 -31.11 27.47 -18.92
C GLY A 738 -31.46 26.81 -20.25
N ASN A 739 -31.31 27.54 -21.33
CA ASN A 739 -31.60 27.05 -22.66
C ASN A 739 -30.39 26.34 -23.28
N CYS A 740 -30.64 25.28 -23.97
CA CYS A 740 -29.64 24.52 -24.70
C CYS A 740 -28.97 25.38 -25.78
N PRO A 741 -27.65 25.52 -25.78
CA PRO A 741 -26.94 26.34 -26.74
C PRO A 741 -27.01 25.77 -28.17
N LYS A 742 -27.59 24.58 -28.37
CA LYS A 742 -27.68 23.91 -29.65
C LYS A 742 -29.10 23.88 -30.23
N CYS A 743 -30.12 23.70 -29.41
CA CYS A 743 -31.50 23.58 -29.90
C CYS A 743 -32.53 24.43 -29.12
N ALA A 744 -32.05 25.26 -28.19
CA ALA A 744 -32.85 26.16 -27.35
C ALA A 744 -33.87 25.51 -26.42
N ALA A 745 -33.95 24.17 -26.35
CA ALA A 745 -34.76 23.44 -25.38
C ALA A 745 -34.14 23.52 -23.97
N ASN A 746 -34.87 23.11 -22.94
CA ASN A 746 -34.40 23.22 -21.56
C ASN A 746 -33.26 22.29 -21.24
N VAL A 747 -32.34 22.74 -20.36
CA VAL A 747 -31.23 21.94 -19.81
C VAL A 747 -31.47 21.65 -18.35
N TYR A 748 -31.31 20.40 -17.98
CA TYR A 748 -31.53 19.88 -16.64
C TYR A 748 -30.31 19.16 -16.10
N GLU A 749 -30.30 18.94 -14.81
CA GLU A 749 -29.32 18.09 -14.14
C GLU A 749 -29.79 16.62 -14.22
N HIS A 750 -28.95 15.74 -14.79
CA HIS A 750 -29.27 14.33 -14.91
C HIS A 750 -28.03 13.45 -14.61
N GLY A 751 -28.07 12.73 -13.49
CA GLY A 751 -26.97 11.91 -13.03
C GLY A 751 -25.66 12.70 -12.86
N ALA A 752 -24.60 12.26 -13.51
CA ALA A 752 -23.28 12.94 -13.49
C ALA A 752 -23.12 14.05 -14.57
N SER A 753 -24.20 14.49 -15.21
CA SER A 753 -24.15 15.41 -16.34
C SER A 753 -25.28 16.44 -16.29
N TYR A 754 -25.07 17.52 -17.04
CA TYR A 754 -26.10 18.46 -17.44
C TYR A 754 -26.52 18.09 -18.85
N VAL A 755 -27.81 17.90 -19.10
CA VAL A 755 -28.35 17.40 -20.36
C VAL A 755 -29.48 18.27 -20.90
N CYS A 756 -29.55 18.42 -22.22
CA CYS A 756 -30.72 18.96 -22.86
C CYS A 756 -31.86 17.91 -22.77
N GLU A 757 -33.08 18.33 -22.48
CA GLU A 757 -34.25 17.43 -22.45
C GLU A 757 -34.41 16.61 -23.74
N LYS A 758 -34.06 17.20 -24.89
CA LYS A 758 -34.07 16.52 -26.20
C LYS A 758 -32.82 15.68 -26.47
N SER A 759 -31.90 15.55 -25.50
CA SER A 759 -30.70 14.71 -25.62
C SER A 759 -30.80 13.38 -24.91
N VAL A 760 -31.89 13.12 -24.22
CA VAL A 760 -32.19 11.90 -23.46
C VAL A 760 -33.59 11.39 -23.81
N GLY A 761 -33.88 10.12 -23.54
CA GLY A 761 -35.15 9.50 -23.88
C GLY A 761 -35.17 8.88 -25.29
N PRO A 762 -36.31 8.30 -25.71
CA PRO A 762 -36.41 7.53 -26.96
C PRO A 762 -36.30 8.39 -28.23
N GLU A 763 -36.75 9.64 -28.20
CA GLU A 763 -36.72 10.54 -29.36
C GLU A 763 -35.63 11.61 -29.23
N LYS A 764 -34.38 11.22 -29.40
CA LYS A 764 -33.26 12.17 -29.33
C LYS A 764 -33.15 13.04 -30.60
N THR A 765 -33.38 14.33 -30.43
CA THR A 765 -33.19 15.36 -31.50
C THR A 765 -32.06 16.32 -31.19
N CYS A 766 -31.40 16.18 -30.04
CA CYS A 766 -30.24 16.97 -29.63
C CYS A 766 -29.17 16.06 -29.04
N ASP A 767 -27.95 16.51 -28.97
CA ASP A 767 -26.81 15.78 -28.35
C ASP A 767 -26.07 16.63 -27.31
N PHE A 768 -26.63 17.79 -26.90
CA PHE A 768 -26.00 18.63 -25.90
C PHE A 768 -25.93 17.93 -24.54
N ARG A 769 -24.70 17.76 -24.09
CA ARG A 769 -24.38 17.19 -22.78
C ARG A 769 -23.09 17.77 -22.23
N SER A 770 -23.04 18.12 -20.96
CA SER A 770 -21.83 18.56 -20.25
C SER A 770 -21.67 17.80 -18.94
N GLY A 771 -20.47 17.34 -18.64
CA GLY A 771 -20.21 16.66 -17.37
C GLY A 771 -20.20 17.63 -16.19
N LYS A 772 -20.65 17.18 -15.01
CA LYS A 772 -20.50 17.92 -13.75
C LYS A 772 -19.03 18.03 -13.29
N ILE A 773 -18.15 17.24 -13.86
CA ILE A 773 -16.70 17.32 -13.66
C ILE A 773 -16.04 17.44 -15.03
N ILE A 774 -15.30 18.51 -15.26
CA ILE A 774 -14.54 18.75 -16.50
C ILE A 774 -13.07 18.89 -16.11
N LEU A 775 -12.19 18.05 -16.64
CA LEU A 775 -10.74 18.06 -16.33
C LEU A 775 -10.45 18.16 -14.82
N GLN A 776 -11.11 17.33 -14.03
CA GLN A 776 -11.04 17.25 -12.57
C GLN A 776 -11.62 18.45 -11.81
N GLN A 777 -12.08 19.48 -12.49
CA GLN A 777 -12.77 20.63 -11.91
C GLN A 777 -14.27 20.34 -11.81
N PRO A 778 -14.87 20.36 -10.61
CA PRO A 778 -16.33 20.32 -10.45
C PRO A 778 -16.97 21.59 -11.06
N ILE A 779 -18.04 21.39 -11.79
CA ILE A 779 -18.88 22.45 -12.32
C ILE A 779 -20.23 22.33 -11.62
N ASP A 780 -20.53 23.22 -10.72
CA ASP A 780 -21.81 23.22 -10.02
C ASP A 780 -22.96 23.78 -10.90
N SER A 781 -24.18 23.58 -10.45
CA SER A 781 -25.38 24.04 -11.18
C SER A 781 -25.43 25.54 -11.38
N THR A 782 -24.83 26.32 -10.48
CA THR A 782 -24.74 27.80 -10.57
C THR A 782 -23.85 28.21 -11.73
N GLN A 783 -22.68 27.57 -11.87
CA GLN A 783 -21.76 27.82 -12.97
C GLN A 783 -22.34 27.35 -14.31
N MET A 784 -23.05 26.22 -14.31
CA MET A 784 -23.73 25.75 -15.53
C MET A 784 -24.87 26.70 -15.92
N LYS A 785 -25.66 27.14 -14.95
CA LYS A 785 -26.72 28.14 -15.21
C LYS A 785 -26.13 29.42 -15.80
N LYS A 786 -25.04 29.94 -15.24
CA LYS A 786 -24.35 31.11 -15.73
C LYS A 786 -23.82 30.91 -17.17
N LEU A 787 -23.23 29.73 -17.44
CA LEU A 787 -22.80 29.39 -18.79
C LEU A 787 -23.94 29.38 -19.80
N LEU A 788 -25.12 28.87 -19.41
CA LEU A 788 -26.27 28.77 -20.32
C LEU A 788 -27.03 30.08 -20.49
N THR A 789 -26.98 31.01 -19.52
CA THR A 789 -27.68 32.30 -19.54
C THR A 789 -26.80 33.46 -20.03
N GLU A 790 -25.53 33.49 -19.59
CA GLU A 790 -24.57 34.55 -19.88
C GLU A 790 -23.54 34.14 -20.96
N GLY A 791 -23.56 32.86 -21.36
CA GLY A 791 -22.62 32.32 -22.34
C GLY A 791 -21.23 31.98 -21.78
N LYS A 792 -20.96 32.28 -20.47
CA LYS A 792 -19.64 32.15 -19.85
C LYS A 792 -19.75 31.93 -18.35
N THR A 793 -18.86 31.08 -17.79
CA THR A 793 -18.73 30.85 -16.32
C THR A 793 -17.85 31.92 -15.67
N ASP A 794 -17.75 31.91 -14.35
CA ASP A 794 -16.67 32.58 -13.63
C ASP A 794 -15.32 31.92 -13.95
N LEU A 795 -14.21 32.56 -13.55
CA LEU A 795 -12.87 31.96 -13.71
C LEU A 795 -12.70 30.76 -12.76
N LEU A 796 -12.69 29.59 -13.34
CA LEU A 796 -12.47 28.34 -12.61
C LEU A 796 -10.97 28.00 -12.58
N LYS A 797 -10.41 27.67 -11.41
CA LYS A 797 -8.95 27.67 -11.19
C LYS A 797 -8.32 26.29 -11.06
N GLU A 798 -9.12 25.24 -11.00
CA GLU A 798 -8.64 23.89 -10.62
C GLU A 798 -8.64 22.87 -11.79
N PHE A 799 -8.75 23.29 -13.04
CA PHE A 799 -8.65 22.38 -14.18
C PHE A 799 -7.28 21.73 -14.24
N VAL A 800 -7.24 20.42 -14.51
CA VAL A 800 -6.00 19.67 -14.68
C VAL A 800 -5.83 19.24 -16.13
N SER A 801 -4.81 19.74 -16.81
CA SER A 801 -4.53 19.39 -18.19
C SER A 801 -4.23 17.90 -18.36
N ASN A 802 -4.94 17.20 -19.23
CA ASN A 802 -4.70 15.79 -19.52
C ASN A 802 -3.31 15.53 -20.14
N ARG A 803 -2.77 16.53 -20.87
CA ARG A 803 -1.47 16.44 -21.55
C ARG A 803 -0.29 16.75 -20.62
N THR A 804 -0.40 17.80 -19.80
CA THR A 804 0.72 18.30 -19.00
C THR A 804 0.60 17.98 -17.52
N ARG A 805 -0.56 17.48 -17.08
CA ARG A 805 -0.89 17.21 -15.67
C ARG A 805 -0.77 18.42 -14.74
N ARG A 806 -0.65 19.62 -15.30
CA ARG A 806 -0.57 20.88 -14.54
C ARG A 806 -1.96 21.47 -14.37
N LYS A 807 -2.18 22.12 -13.22
CA LYS A 807 -3.38 22.92 -12.97
C LYS A 807 -3.36 24.18 -13.83
N PHE A 808 -4.53 24.61 -14.30
CA PHE A 808 -4.71 25.86 -15.03
C PHE A 808 -6.07 26.47 -14.71
N SER A 809 -6.20 27.76 -14.96
CA SER A 809 -7.45 28.51 -14.79
C SER A 809 -8.02 28.86 -16.16
N ALA A 810 -9.32 28.73 -16.31
CA ALA A 810 -10.03 29.09 -17.53
C ALA A 810 -11.50 29.38 -17.24
N TYR A 811 -12.14 30.10 -18.12
CA TYR A 811 -13.59 30.22 -18.23
C TYR A 811 -14.11 29.07 -19.09
N LEU A 812 -15.30 28.58 -18.80
CA LEU A 812 -16.04 27.77 -19.76
C LEU A 812 -16.95 28.72 -20.56
N VAL A 813 -17.02 28.51 -21.86
CA VAL A 813 -17.87 29.29 -22.79
C VAL A 813 -18.67 28.34 -23.68
N ALA A 814 -19.90 28.73 -24.00
CA ALA A 814 -20.73 28.03 -24.95
C ALA A 814 -20.42 28.53 -26.35
N LYS A 815 -19.73 27.72 -27.17
CA LYS A 815 -19.41 28.04 -28.56
C LYS A 815 -19.92 26.90 -29.46
N GLU A 816 -20.66 27.27 -30.53
CA GLU A 816 -21.15 26.32 -31.54
C GLU A 816 -21.89 25.11 -30.93
N GLY A 817 -22.68 25.36 -29.89
CA GLY A 817 -23.42 24.30 -29.20
C GLY A 817 -22.58 23.35 -28.35
N LYS A 818 -21.31 23.68 -28.06
CA LYS A 818 -20.42 22.91 -27.20
C LYS A 818 -19.82 23.76 -26.10
N VAL A 819 -19.47 23.11 -24.99
CA VAL A 819 -18.70 23.76 -23.90
C VAL A 819 -17.22 23.76 -24.25
N SER A 820 -16.60 24.93 -24.28
CA SER A 820 -15.19 25.15 -24.67
C SER A 820 -14.47 25.98 -23.61
N PHE A 821 -13.15 25.99 -23.65
CA PHE A 821 -12.31 26.77 -22.74
C PHE A 821 -11.97 28.14 -23.35
N GLU A 822 -12.05 29.18 -22.52
CA GLU A 822 -11.51 30.51 -22.82
C GLU A 822 -10.50 30.88 -21.72
N PHE A 823 -9.29 31.20 -22.14
CA PHE A 823 -8.21 31.58 -21.24
C PHE A 823 -8.15 33.09 -21.00
N GLU A 824 -7.77 33.45 -19.77
CA GLU A 824 -7.52 34.85 -19.43
C GLU A 824 -6.41 35.43 -20.30
N LYS A 825 -6.65 36.58 -20.94
CA LYS A 825 -5.62 37.27 -21.72
C LYS A 825 -4.51 37.75 -20.78
N LYS A 826 -3.33 37.15 -20.86
CA LYS A 826 -2.17 37.65 -20.14
C LYS A 826 -1.85 39.03 -20.57
N VAL A 827 -2.06 40.02 -19.71
CA VAL A 827 -1.51 41.40 -19.89
C VAL A 827 0.01 41.27 -19.88
N ALA A 828 0.65 41.52 -20.97
CA ALA A 828 2.11 41.51 -21.06
C ALA A 828 2.68 42.49 -20.05
N LYS A 829 3.43 42.02 -19.06
CA LYS A 829 4.25 42.89 -18.22
C LYS A 829 5.20 43.67 -19.14
N PRO A 830 5.33 45.00 -19.01
CA PRO A 830 6.29 45.76 -19.80
C PRO A 830 7.70 45.20 -19.53
N LYS A 831 8.41 44.84 -20.59
CA LYS A 831 9.82 44.47 -20.55
C LYS A 831 10.58 45.61 -19.89
N ALA A 832 11.20 45.40 -18.74
CA ALA A 832 12.17 46.28 -18.16
C ALA A 832 13.28 46.52 -19.19
N ALA A 833 13.48 47.80 -19.58
CA ALA A 833 14.49 48.19 -20.54
C ALA A 833 15.88 47.74 -20.06
N ALA A 834 16.56 46.97 -20.88
CA ALA A 834 17.96 46.63 -20.66
C ALA A 834 18.78 47.95 -20.73
N LYS A 835 19.36 48.35 -19.60
CA LYS A 835 20.40 49.38 -19.57
C LYS A 835 21.62 48.86 -20.37
N LYS A 836 21.83 49.40 -21.55
CA LYS A 836 23.12 49.30 -22.21
C LYS A 836 24.18 49.93 -21.30
N LYS A 837 25.20 49.18 -20.93
CA LYS A 837 26.48 49.74 -20.48
C LYS A 837 27.13 50.38 -21.73
N ALA A 838 27.25 51.70 -21.70
CA ALA A 838 28.20 52.39 -22.55
C ALA A 838 29.59 52.21 -21.90
N GLU A 839 30.50 51.64 -22.66
CA GLU A 839 31.93 51.80 -22.44
C GLU A 839 32.28 53.27 -22.59
N ALA A 840 33.02 53.78 -21.65
CA ALA A 840 33.86 54.93 -21.85
C ALA A 840 35.24 54.61 -21.26
N GLU A 841 36.17 54.62 -22.12
CA GLU A 841 37.62 54.72 -21.86
C GLU A 841 37.97 55.93 -20.98
N ALA A 842 38.70 55.72 -19.93
CA ALA A 842 39.91 56.47 -19.53
C ALA A 842 40.53 55.80 -18.32
#